data_2c6b182092f66b7e269b23f53dc510b7
#
_entry.id   2c6b182092f66b7e269b23f53dc510b7
#
_cell.length_a   1.000
_cell.length_b   1.000
_cell.length_c   1.000
_cell.angle_alpha   90.00
_cell.angle_beta   90.00
_cell.angle_gamma   90.00
#
_symmetry.space_group_name_H-M   'P 1'
#
loop_
_entity.id
_entity.type
_entity.pdbx_description
1 polymer ?
#
loop_
_entity_poly.entity_id
_entity_poly.type
_entity_poly.pdbx_seq_one_letter_code
_entity_poly.pdbx_strand_id
1 'polypeptide(L)'
;MTQPNSVPIPACAWQRPIGQGWEKPYTVRYASNLDDGEWHGAPLGGFGAGCIGRSSKGDFNLWHIDGGEHTFESMPACQFSVFEQVGDRSQTYALTTDRTLESWRSYPKNSGTYSALYPRSWFAYENVFQAQLTCEQFSPIVANNYQETSYPVAAFQWTAHNPTNQPITLSIMLSWENMVGWFTNALKSPEIRIREDGSPVYEYQPRLRESAGNFNQLTGNEQQLAIVMSRRVDQLKDDQLKEGDGQWAIATSLNPYLWEVFYHTRWNPNDGSELWESFSRDGSLIDQDDETASTGERIGSAIAVRFTLKPGQTMQIPFVLSWDFPITEFAEGVEYFRRYTDFFGRNGQNAGSIARTGLKHHRSWQEKIQAWQQPILDRADLSDWFKMALFNELYVLTQGGTLWSAADERDPVGQFAVLECIDYRWYESLDVRLYGSFGLLMLWSKLEKSVIRAFARAIPQQDDRTRVIGYYSTIGAATQMAIRKAQGATPHDLGAPNEHVWEKTNYTAYQDCNLWKDLGSDFVLQVYRDYLLTGATDVEFLADCWDAIAETLLYLKQFDLDNDGIPENSGAPDQTFDDWRLQGVSAYCGGLWIAALESAIAIGNILDRPVELYQSWLGQSRNIYQDKLWNGTYYRLDSDSGSDIVMADQLCGQFYAKLLNLPDVAPIECVESTLNTIYDACFVKFNQKMGVETAIGAANGVRPDGSPENPKATHPLEVWTGINFGLAAFLMQMEMTPQAWTLTESVVQQIYSNGLQFRTPEAITAAGTFRASHYLRAMAIWAVLLVCDRR
;
A
#
# COMPACT_ATOMS: atom_id res chain seq x y z
N MET A 1 -19.68 -10.35 37.18
CA MET A 1 -18.68 -10.46 36.09
C MET A 1 -19.37 -9.92 34.84
N THR A 2 -19.00 -8.73 34.39
CA THR A 2 -19.51 -8.16 33.17
C THR A 2 -19.06 -9.05 32.02
N GLN A 3 -20.00 -9.47 31.14
CA GLN A 3 -19.68 -10.18 29.91
C GLN A 3 -18.64 -9.35 29.15
N PRO A 4 -17.57 -9.95 28.58
CA PRO A 4 -16.68 -9.26 27.69
C PRO A 4 -17.50 -8.87 26.44
N ASN A 5 -17.80 -7.59 26.29
CA ASN A 5 -18.41 -7.07 25.07
C ASN A 5 -17.44 -7.34 23.93
N SER A 6 -17.82 -8.20 22.99
CA SER A 6 -17.15 -8.22 21.69
C SER A 6 -17.30 -6.82 21.08
N VAL A 7 -16.23 -6.20 20.66
CA VAL A 7 -16.31 -4.94 19.92
C VAL A 7 -17.10 -5.24 18.64
N PRO A 8 -18.24 -4.58 18.38
CA PRO A 8 -19.02 -4.87 17.19
C PRO A 8 -18.21 -4.55 15.93
N ILE A 9 -18.39 -5.37 14.89
CA ILE A 9 -17.84 -5.08 13.57
C ILE A 9 -18.45 -3.78 13.07
N PRO A 10 -17.67 -2.77 12.66
CA PRO A 10 -18.21 -1.52 12.14
C PRO A 10 -19.14 -1.77 10.96
N ALA A 11 -20.29 -1.10 10.93
CA ALA A 11 -21.31 -1.31 9.89
C ALA A 11 -20.79 -0.99 8.48
N CYS A 12 -19.85 -0.06 8.37
CA CYS A 12 -19.23 0.31 7.09
C CYS A 12 -18.15 -0.67 6.62
N ALA A 13 -17.73 -1.69 7.43
CA ALA A 13 -16.70 -2.62 7.00
C ALA A 13 -17.09 -3.32 5.71
N TRP A 14 -16.14 -3.45 4.79
CA TRP A 14 -16.35 -4.27 3.59
C TRP A 14 -16.65 -5.71 3.98
N GLN A 15 -17.60 -6.33 3.29
CA GLN A 15 -18.05 -7.66 3.66
C GLN A 15 -18.12 -8.58 2.44
N ARG A 16 -17.78 -9.86 2.67
CA ARG A 16 -17.89 -10.91 1.68
C ARG A 16 -18.14 -12.28 2.33
N PRO A 17 -18.98 -13.13 1.75
CA PRO A 17 -19.08 -14.53 2.22
C PRO A 17 -17.74 -15.26 2.10
N ILE A 18 -17.36 -16.04 3.11
CA ILE A 18 -16.09 -16.78 3.15
C ILE A 18 -15.98 -17.72 1.94
N GLY A 19 -14.91 -17.55 1.15
CA GLY A 19 -14.62 -18.38 -0.01
C GLY A 19 -15.51 -18.16 -1.23
N GLN A 20 -16.30 -17.07 -1.29
CA GLN A 20 -17.08 -16.71 -2.46
C GLN A 20 -16.22 -15.94 -3.47
N GLY A 21 -16.11 -16.46 -4.71
CA GLY A 21 -15.44 -15.76 -5.82
C GLY A 21 -16.30 -14.63 -6.41
N TRP A 22 -15.73 -13.84 -7.29
CA TRP A 22 -16.39 -12.77 -8.02
C TRP A 22 -17.03 -13.29 -9.32
N GLU A 23 -18.13 -12.70 -9.73
CA GLU A 23 -18.79 -13.07 -11.00
C GLU A 23 -17.98 -12.59 -12.20
N LYS A 24 -17.45 -11.39 -12.11
CA LYS A 24 -16.68 -10.72 -13.18
C LYS A 24 -15.45 -10.04 -12.57
N PRO A 25 -14.45 -10.79 -12.09
CA PRO A 25 -13.24 -10.15 -11.59
C PRO A 25 -12.53 -9.44 -12.74
N TYR A 26 -11.95 -8.29 -12.44
CA TYR A 26 -11.07 -7.62 -13.41
C TYR A 26 -9.82 -8.47 -13.64
N THR A 27 -9.33 -8.47 -14.88
CA THR A 27 -8.11 -9.18 -15.28
C THR A 27 -7.03 -8.21 -15.66
N VAL A 28 -5.77 -8.65 -15.61
CA VAL A 28 -4.65 -7.80 -16.05
C VAL A 28 -4.81 -7.42 -17.52
N ARG A 29 -4.50 -6.16 -17.82
CA ARG A 29 -4.61 -5.62 -19.19
C ARG A 29 -3.54 -6.20 -20.12
N TYR A 30 -2.32 -6.32 -19.64
CA TYR A 30 -1.19 -6.85 -20.40
C TYR A 30 -0.67 -8.14 -19.76
N ALA A 31 -0.35 -9.13 -20.56
CA ALA A 31 0.18 -10.40 -20.08
C ALA A 31 1.53 -10.28 -19.33
N SER A 32 2.22 -9.18 -19.50
CA SER A 32 3.45 -8.84 -18.77
C SER A 32 3.23 -8.26 -17.38
N ASN A 33 2.00 -7.81 -17.06
CA ASN A 33 1.69 -7.37 -15.71
C ASN A 33 1.53 -8.55 -14.76
N LEU A 34 1.86 -8.35 -13.51
CA LEU A 34 1.67 -9.35 -12.48
C LEU A 34 0.18 -9.58 -12.22
N ASP A 35 -0.27 -10.82 -12.36
CA ASP A 35 -1.59 -11.25 -11.94
C ASP A 35 -1.49 -11.95 -10.58
N ASP A 36 -1.71 -11.20 -9.53
CA ASP A 36 -1.70 -11.64 -8.14
C ASP A 36 -3.02 -12.29 -7.69
N GLY A 37 -4.02 -12.31 -8.57
CA GLY A 37 -5.36 -12.83 -8.31
C GLY A 37 -6.24 -11.94 -7.45
N GLU A 38 -7.53 -12.23 -7.38
CA GLU A 38 -8.55 -11.43 -6.71
C GLU A 38 -8.66 -11.67 -5.18
N TRP A 39 -7.91 -12.64 -4.65
CA TRP A 39 -8.11 -13.13 -3.28
C TRP A 39 -7.24 -12.40 -2.24
N HIS A 40 -7.43 -11.10 -2.10
CA HIS A 40 -6.75 -10.30 -1.09
C HIS A 40 -7.66 -9.95 0.07
N GLY A 41 -7.09 -10.02 1.28
CA GLY A 41 -7.67 -9.51 2.52
C GLY A 41 -6.83 -8.39 3.10
N ALA A 42 -7.31 -7.78 4.18
CA ALA A 42 -6.54 -6.75 4.88
C ALA A 42 -5.18 -7.31 5.34
N PRO A 43 -4.05 -6.66 5.01
CA PRO A 43 -2.72 -7.14 5.37
C PRO A 43 -2.46 -7.02 6.87
N LEU A 44 -1.57 -7.89 7.35
CA LEU A 44 -1.09 -7.97 8.73
C LEU A 44 0.41 -7.69 8.77
N GLY A 45 0.86 -6.85 9.69
CA GLY A 45 2.24 -6.42 9.86
C GLY A 45 2.33 -4.91 10.07
N GLY A 46 3.43 -4.46 10.68
CA GLY A 46 3.74 -3.04 10.83
C GLY A 46 4.38 -2.45 9.57
N PHE A 47 4.37 -1.13 9.46
CA PHE A 47 5.02 -0.42 8.36
C PHE A 47 6.52 -0.75 8.33
N GLY A 48 7.02 -1.16 7.17
CA GLY A 48 8.42 -1.52 6.98
C GLY A 48 8.90 -2.78 7.71
N ALA A 49 8.01 -3.49 8.40
CA ALA A 49 8.36 -4.70 9.15
C ALA A 49 8.19 -5.99 8.33
N GLY A 50 7.72 -5.87 7.10
CA GLY A 50 7.18 -6.96 6.31
C GLY A 50 5.71 -7.22 6.62
N CYS A 51 5.00 -7.90 5.74
CA CYS A 51 3.59 -8.19 5.92
C CYS A 51 3.19 -9.59 5.48
N ILE A 52 2.02 -10.00 5.95
CA ILE A 52 1.36 -11.26 5.61
C ILE A 52 -0.08 -10.94 5.25
N GLY A 53 -0.61 -11.55 4.17
CA GLY A 53 -2.01 -11.47 3.79
C GLY A 53 -2.78 -12.72 4.16
N ARG A 54 -3.98 -12.57 4.71
CA ARG A 54 -4.94 -13.65 4.89
C ARG A 54 -6.17 -13.37 4.05
N SER A 55 -6.43 -14.22 3.07
CA SER A 55 -7.50 -14.02 2.09
C SER A 55 -8.89 -14.21 2.69
N SER A 56 -9.93 -13.75 1.99
CA SER A 56 -11.32 -14.03 2.36
C SER A 56 -11.73 -15.51 2.24
N LYS A 57 -10.83 -16.39 1.75
CA LYS A 57 -10.97 -17.86 1.85
C LYS A 57 -10.52 -18.40 3.20
N GLY A 58 -9.73 -17.65 3.95
CA GLY A 58 -9.12 -18.02 5.22
C GLY A 58 -7.69 -18.52 5.16
N ASP A 59 -7.11 -18.69 3.97
CA ASP A 59 -5.71 -19.07 3.77
C ASP A 59 -4.76 -17.86 3.87
N PHE A 60 -3.52 -18.11 4.29
CA PHE A 60 -2.44 -17.14 4.23
C PHE A 60 -1.78 -17.26 2.86
N ASN A 61 -1.92 -16.23 2.02
CA ASN A 61 -1.63 -16.28 0.60
C ASN A 61 -0.77 -15.12 0.06
N LEU A 62 -0.36 -14.20 0.91
CA LEU A 62 0.54 -13.11 0.57
C LEU A 62 1.64 -13.00 1.61
N TRP A 63 2.88 -12.85 1.13
CA TRP A 63 4.09 -12.76 1.92
C TRP A 63 4.99 -11.68 1.36
N HIS A 64 5.34 -10.70 2.17
CA HIS A 64 6.33 -9.70 1.87
C HIS A 64 7.20 -9.51 3.12
N ILE A 65 8.23 -10.32 3.24
CA ILE A 65 9.10 -10.41 4.43
C ILE A 65 10.49 -9.87 4.12
N ASP A 66 10.95 -10.01 2.89
CA ASP A 66 12.19 -9.40 2.41
C ASP A 66 12.00 -7.95 1.92
N GLY A 67 13.07 -7.32 1.45
CA GLY A 67 13.08 -5.91 1.09
C GLY A 67 12.50 -5.58 -0.27
N GLY A 68 12.05 -6.53 -1.07
CA GLY A 68 11.70 -6.16 -2.44
C GLY A 68 10.66 -7.02 -3.13
N GLU A 69 10.29 -8.15 -2.58
CA GLU A 69 9.45 -9.10 -3.28
C GLU A 69 8.17 -9.44 -2.53
N HIS A 70 7.10 -9.60 -3.32
CA HIS A 70 5.85 -10.17 -2.87
C HIS A 70 5.71 -11.59 -3.40
N THR A 71 5.42 -12.54 -2.51
CA THR A 71 5.07 -13.90 -2.87
C THR A 71 3.56 -14.08 -2.69
N PHE A 72 2.86 -14.37 -3.79
CA PHE A 72 1.41 -14.61 -3.80
C PHE A 72 1.15 -16.11 -3.88
N GLU A 73 1.34 -16.79 -2.76
CA GLU A 73 1.16 -18.24 -2.67
C GLU A 73 0.51 -18.64 -1.36
N SER A 74 -0.48 -19.52 -1.43
CA SER A 74 -1.06 -20.13 -0.25
C SER A 74 -0.10 -21.13 0.37
N MET A 75 0.12 -21.02 1.69
CA MET A 75 0.90 -21.96 2.49
C MET A 75 -0.04 -22.81 3.34
N PRO A 76 -0.46 -24.00 2.87
CA PRO A 76 -1.51 -24.80 3.53
C PRO A 76 -1.18 -25.21 4.98
N ALA A 77 0.10 -25.27 5.32
CA ALA A 77 0.57 -25.57 6.67
C ALA A 77 0.36 -24.40 7.67
N CYS A 78 0.28 -23.16 7.14
CA CYS A 78 0.02 -21.96 7.94
C CYS A 78 -1.48 -21.73 8.03
N GLN A 79 -2.13 -22.18 9.14
CA GLN A 79 -3.58 -22.26 9.16
C GLN A 79 -4.17 -22.22 10.56
N PHE A 80 -5.38 -21.67 10.68
CA PHE A 80 -6.24 -21.94 11.84
C PHE A 80 -7.13 -23.15 11.59
N SER A 81 -7.31 -23.98 12.62
CA SER A 81 -8.24 -25.09 12.60
C SER A 81 -9.08 -25.11 13.88
N VAL A 82 -10.31 -25.63 13.79
CA VAL A 82 -11.23 -25.72 14.93
C VAL A 82 -11.77 -27.14 15.04
N PHE A 83 -11.65 -27.68 16.26
CA PHE A 83 -12.36 -28.88 16.72
C PHE A 83 -13.53 -28.43 17.60
N GLU A 84 -14.69 -29.02 17.37
CA GLU A 84 -15.89 -28.85 18.20
C GLU A 84 -16.45 -30.21 18.61
N GLN A 85 -16.81 -30.35 19.88
CA GLN A 85 -17.53 -31.53 20.41
C GLN A 85 -18.74 -31.10 21.20
N VAL A 86 -19.90 -31.73 20.91
CA VAL A 86 -21.17 -31.60 21.64
C VAL A 86 -21.74 -32.98 21.93
N GLY A 87 -21.76 -33.40 23.20
CA GLY A 87 -22.04 -34.76 23.56
C GLY A 87 -21.05 -35.73 22.91
N ASP A 88 -21.57 -36.76 22.22
CA ASP A 88 -20.77 -37.79 21.52
C ASP A 88 -20.43 -37.43 20.08
N ARG A 89 -20.80 -36.23 19.61
CA ARG A 89 -20.53 -35.78 18.22
C ARG A 89 -19.39 -34.81 18.20
N SER A 90 -18.42 -35.06 17.33
CA SER A 90 -17.31 -34.14 17.07
C SER A 90 -17.19 -33.80 15.59
N GLN A 91 -16.62 -32.64 15.30
CA GLN A 91 -16.27 -32.20 13.95
C GLN A 91 -15.03 -31.32 13.99
N THR A 92 -14.25 -31.36 12.90
CA THR A 92 -13.00 -30.60 12.77
C THR A 92 -12.86 -30.04 11.39
N TYR A 93 -12.43 -28.80 11.31
CA TYR A 93 -12.18 -28.10 10.04
C TYR A 93 -10.92 -27.25 10.11
N ALA A 94 -10.11 -27.31 9.06
CA ALA A 94 -9.15 -26.26 8.75
C ALA A 94 -9.93 -25.06 8.16
N LEU A 95 -9.68 -23.87 8.68
CA LEU A 95 -10.51 -22.68 8.41
C LEU A 95 -10.13 -21.97 7.11
N THR A 96 -9.95 -22.76 6.06
CA THR A 96 -9.85 -22.30 4.67
C THR A 96 -10.81 -23.08 3.78
N THR A 97 -11.34 -22.43 2.75
CA THR A 97 -12.32 -23.04 1.84
C THR A 97 -11.71 -23.85 0.71
N ASP A 98 -10.41 -23.74 0.49
CA ASP A 98 -9.63 -24.53 -0.46
C ASP A 98 -8.15 -24.57 -0.04
N ARG A 99 -7.32 -25.34 -0.77
CA ARG A 99 -5.86 -25.42 -0.56
C ARG A 99 -5.43 -25.82 0.85
N THR A 100 -6.13 -26.76 1.47
CA THR A 100 -5.67 -27.46 2.67
C THR A 100 -4.65 -28.54 2.34
N LEU A 101 -3.98 -29.07 3.35
CA LEU A 101 -3.27 -30.34 3.23
C LEU A 101 -4.26 -31.48 2.93
N GLU A 102 -3.83 -32.50 2.18
CA GLU A 102 -4.71 -33.56 1.67
C GLU A 102 -5.51 -34.27 2.76
N SER A 103 -4.87 -34.50 3.92
CA SER A 103 -5.51 -35.15 5.07
C SER A 103 -6.47 -34.27 5.84
N TRP A 104 -6.45 -32.95 5.61
CA TRP A 104 -7.22 -31.97 6.40
C TRP A 104 -8.55 -31.65 5.73
N ARG A 105 -9.58 -31.46 6.53
CA ARG A 105 -10.92 -31.12 6.04
C ARG A 105 -11.08 -29.61 5.92
N SER A 106 -11.32 -29.12 4.70
CA SER A 106 -11.56 -27.68 4.42
C SER A 106 -12.89 -27.21 4.98
N TYR A 107 -12.94 -25.94 5.37
CA TYR A 107 -14.18 -25.26 5.79
C TYR A 107 -15.12 -25.07 4.56
N PRO A 108 -16.45 -25.23 4.71
CA PRO A 108 -17.37 -25.07 3.60
C PRO A 108 -17.44 -23.63 3.10
N LYS A 109 -17.49 -23.45 1.78
CA LYS A 109 -17.72 -22.14 1.14
C LYS A 109 -19.07 -21.55 1.54
N ASN A 110 -19.14 -20.23 1.59
CA ASN A 110 -20.35 -19.47 1.94
C ASN A 110 -20.91 -19.76 3.35
N SER A 111 -20.07 -20.26 4.27
CA SER A 111 -20.48 -20.58 5.62
C SER A 111 -19.92 -19.54 6.61
N GLY A 112 -20.35 -18.30 6.45
CA GLY A 112 -19.92 -17.17 7.27
C GLY A 112 -19.45 -16.00 6.43
N THR A 113 -18.97 -14.96 7.10
CA THR A 113 -18.64 -13.68 6.52
C THR A 113 -17.21 -13.25 6.89
N TYR A 114 -16.46 -12.83 5.90
CA TYR A 114 -15.25 -12.04 6.06
C TYR A 114 -15.60 -10.56 6.01
N SER A 115 -15.11 -9.79 6.98
CA SER A 115 -15.27 -8.32 7.01
C SER A 115 -13.92 -7.65 7.17
N ALA A 116 -13.73 -6.47 6.55
CA ALA A 116 -12.48 -5.72 6.66
C ALA A 116 -12.71 -4.21 6.73
N LEU A 117 -12.03 -3.59 7.67
CA LEU A 117 -11.83 -2.16 7.81
C LEU A 117 -10.41 -1.95 8.32
N TYR A 118 -9.48 -1.79 7.40
CA TYR A 118 -8.05 -1.73 7.71
C TYR A 118 -7.75 -0.77 8.88
N PRO A 119 -6.91 -1.17 9.86
CA PRO A 119 -6.05 -2.34 9.89
C PRO A 119 -6.67 -3.58 10.55
N ARG A 120 -7.99 -3.64 10.72
CA ARG A 120 -8.71 -4.76 11.32
C ARG A 120 -9.49 -5.54 10.26
N SER A 121 -9.61 -6.85 10.46
CA SER A 121 -10.54 -7.70 9.72
C SER A 121 -11.10 -8.81 10.59
N TRP A 122 -12.23 -9.38 10.19
CA TRP A 122 -12.99 -10.34 10.98
C TRP A 122 -13.43 -11.51 10.12
N PHE A 123 -13.34 -12.70 10.69
CA PHE A 123 -14.01 -13.90 10.18
C PHE A 123 -15.11 -14.27 11.15
N ALA A 124 -16.37 -14.25 10.73
CA ALA A 124 -17.51 -14.79 11.46
C ALA A 124 -17.88 -16.14 10.81
N TYR A 125 -17.71 -17.24 11.56
CA TYR A 125 -17.97 -18.60 11.09
C TYR A 125 -19.38 -19.00 11.46
N GLU A 126 -20.20 -19.33 10.46
CA GLU A 126 -21.63 -19.56 10.61
C GLU A 126 -22.06 -20.90 10.00
N ASN A 127 -23.16 -21.45 10.50
CA ASN A 127 -23.85 -22.63 9.93
C ASN A 127 -23.06 -23.95 9.89
N VAL A 128 -21.87 -24.02 10.48
CA VAL A 128 -21.03 -25.23 10.53
C VAL A 128 -20.87 -25.70 11.97
N PHE A 129 -20.39 -24.83 12.85
CA PHE A 129 -20.28 -25.10 14.29
C PHE A 129 -21.58 -24.77 15.01
N GLN A 130 -21.82 -25.45 16.14
CA GLN A 130 -22.90 -25.07 17.04
C GLN A 130 -22.55 -23.85 17.88
N ALA A 131 -21.27 -23.66 18.18
CA ALA A 131 -20.77 -22.44 18.76
C ALA A 131 -20.75 -21.31 17.71
N GLN A 132 -21.01 -20.09 18.15
CA GLN A 132 -20.76 -18.89 17.36
C GLN A 132 -19.29 -18.49 17.51
N LEU A 133 -18.55 -18.46 16.40
CA LEU A 133 -17.12 -18.20 16.39
C LEU A 133 -16.82 -16.97 15.56
N THR A 134 -16.05 -16.06 16.12
CA THR A 134 -15.52 -14.89 15.41
C THR A 134 -14.03 -14.75 15.71
N CYS A 135 -13.24 -14.48 14.68
CA CYS A 135 -11.83 -14.13 14.80
C CYS A 135 -11.62 -12.70 14.31
N GLU A 136 -11.27 -11.79 15.19
CA GLU A 136 -10.74 -10.48 14.81
C GLU A 136 -9.23 -10.58 14.66
N GLN A 137 -8.69 -10.02 13.56
CA GLN A 137 -7.26 -9.99 13.31
C GLN A 137 -6.81 -8.58 12.97
N PHE A 138 -5.63 -8.18 13.46
CA PHE A 138 -5.08 -6.85 13.25
C PHE A 138 -3.59 -6.77 13.58
N SER A 139 -2.94 -5.71 13.11
CA SER A 139 -1.63 -5.24 13.58
C SER A 139 -1.78 -3.85 14.20
N PRO A 140 -0.87 -3.39 15.08
CA PRO A 140 -1.03 -2.15 15.85
C PRO A 140 -0.79 -0.89 15.04
N ILE A 141 -1.49 -0.73 13.91
CA ILE A 141 -1.42 0.45 13.06
C ILE A 141 -2.30 1.55 13.65
N VAL A 142 -1.67 2.59 14.17
CA VAL A 142 -2.33 3.70 14.87
C VAL A 142 -1.79 5.03 14.36
N ALA A 143 -2.68 5.93 13.97
CA ALA A 143 -2.31 7.26 13.52
C ALA A 143 -1.39 7.98 14.52
N ASN A 144 -0.36 8.66 14.03
CA ASN A 144 0.67 9.36 14.81
C ASN A 144 1.49 8.49 15.78
N ASN A 145 1.44 7.17 15.63
CA ASN A 145 2.25 6.25 16.42
C ASN A 145 3.45 5.76 15.58
N TYR A 146 4.65 6.23 15.90
CA TYR A 146 5.90 5.94 15.18
C TYR A 146 6.71 4.80 15.82
N GLN A 147 6.12 4.10 16.78
CA GLN A 147 6.71 2.94 17.44
C GLN A 147 5.92 1.67 17.15
N GLU A 148 4.72 1.53 17.74
CA GLU A 148 3.92 0.32 17.64
C GLU A 148 3.51 0.02 16.19
N THR A 149 3.29 1.06 15.38
CA THR A 149 2.98 0.94 13.94
C THR A 149 4.09 0.25 13.13
N SER A 150 5.31 0.14 13.65
CA SER A 150 6.41 -0.59 13.00
C SER A 150 6.54 -2.06 13.43
N TYR A 151 5.71 -2.56 14.36
CA TYR A 151 5.92 -3.87 14.95
C TYR A 151 5.57 -5.04 14.02
N PRO A 152 6.45 -6.04 13.87
CA PRO A 152 6.23 -7.23 13.06
C PRO A 152 5.35 -8.25 13.81
N VAL A 153 4.06 -7.92 13.96
CA VAL A 153 3.14 -8.70 14.77
C VAL A 153 1.72 -8.66 14.21
N ALA A 154 1.06 -9.83 14.26
CA ALA A 154 -0.36 -10.00 14.00
C ALA A 154 -1.04 -10.57 15.25
N ALA A 155 -2.08 -9.90 15.71
CA ALA A 155 -2.92 -10.35 16.82
C ALA A 155 -4.22 -10.95 16.27
N PHE A 156 -4.63 -12.10 16.84
CA PHE A 156 -5.86 -12.81 16.49
C PHE A 156 -6.66 -12.98 17.77
N GLN A 157 -7.76 -12.23 17.88
CA GLN A 157 -8.66 -12.31 19.03
C GLN A 157 -9.87 -13.17 18.66
N TRP A 158 -9.88 -14.39 19.13
CA TRP A 158 -11.02 -15.29 18.99
C TRP A 158 -12.10 -14.99 20.04
N THR A 159 -13.36 -14.97 19.59
CA THR A 159 -14.52 -14.94 20.47
C THR A 159 -15.38 -16.15 20.16
N ALA A 160 -15.64 -16.96 21.16
CA ALA A 160 -16.49 -18.15 21.09
C ALA A 160 -17.67 -18.01 22.04
N HIS A 161 -18.89 -18.16 21.52
CA HIS A 161 -20.13 -18.11 22.30
C HIS A 161 -20.95 -19.40 22.14
N ASN A 162 -21.45 -19.92 23.21
CA ASN A 162 -22.36 -21.07 23.20
C ASN A 162 -23.83 -20.63 23.27
N PRO A 163 -24.56 -20.59 22.15
CA PRO A 163 -25.96 -20.22 22.14
C PRO A 163 -26.89 -21.38 22.48
N THR A 164 -26.35 -22.59 22.69
CA THR A 164 -27.15 -23.83 22.93
C THR A 164 -27.42 -24.05 24.40
N ASN A 165 -28.22 -25.09 24.70
CA ASN A 165 -28.52 -25.52 26.05
C ASN A 165 -27.62 -26.67 26.58
N GLN A 166 -26.59 -27.06 25.80
CA GLN A 166 -25.64 -28.11 26.17
C GLN A 166 -24.22 -27.53 26.23
N PRO A 167 -23.32 -28.10 27.03
CA PRO A 167 -21.92 -27.72 27.00
C PRO A 167 -21.29 -28.00 25.61
N ILE A 168 -20.43 -27.12 25.13
CA ILE A 168 -19.67 -27.29 23.92
C ILE A 168 -18.18 -27.25 24.26
N THR A 169 -17.45 -28.30 23.87
CA THR A 169 -15.98 -28.29 23.93
C THR A 169 -15.42 -27.85 22.58
N LEU A 170 -14.57 -26.83 22.62
CA LEU A 170 -13.87 -26.28 21.45
C LEU A 170 -12.37 -26.43 21.65
N SER A 171 -11.67 -26.63 20.56
CA SER A 171 -10.22 -26.40 20.47
C SER A 171 -9.90 -25.58 19.23
N ILE A 172 -9.13 -24.51 19.40
CA ILE A 172 -8.65 -23.66 18.32
C ILE A 172 -7.16 -23.88 18.17
N MET A 173 -6.72 -24.29 17.00
CA MET A 173 -5.32 -24.54 16.67
C MET A 173 -4.81 -23.52 15.69
N LEU A 174 -3.63 -22.94 15.94
CA LEU A 174 -2.80 -22.24 14.96
C LEU A 174 -1.61 -23.12 14.62
N SER A 175 -1.48 -23.52 13.37
CA SER A 175 -0.34 -24.22 12.82
C SER A 175 0.49 -23.27 11.95
N TRP A 176 1.81 -23.43 11.96
CA TRP A 176 2.72 -22.57 11.23
C TRP A 176 3.95 -23.34 10.78
N GLU A 177 4.37 -23.12 9.54
CA GLU A 177 5.60 -23.69 9.00
C GLU A 177 6.81 -22.83 9.38
N ASN A 178 7.94 -23.47 9.66
CA ASN A 178 9.18 -22.76 9.88
C ASN A 178 9.80 -22.33 8.54
N MET A 179 9.54 -21.11 8.15
CA MET A 179 9.99 -20.51 6.89
C MET A 179 11.22 -19.59 7.09
N VAL A 180 12.00 -19.78 8.16
CA VAL A 180 13.25 -19.03 8.34
C VAL A 180 14.20 -19.35 7.22
N GLY A 181 14.78 -18.31 6.59
CA GLY A 181 15.68 -18.44 5.44
C GLY A 181 14.98 -18.53 4.06
N TRP A 182 13.63 -18.47 4.01
CA TRP A 182 12.90 -18.55 2.74
C TRP A 182 12.79 -17.21 2.02
N PHE A 183 12.54 -16.14 2.77
CA PHE A 183 12.32 -14.79 2.26
C PHE A 183 13.64 -14.02 2.32
N THR A 184 14.37 -14.08 1.22
CA THR A 184 15.66 -13.41 1.11
C THR A 184 15.78 -12.81 -0.27
N ASN A 185 16.36 -11.62 -0.37
CA ASN A 185 16.62 -11.01 -1.66
C ASN A 185 17.68 -11.81 -2.43
N ALA A 186 17.25 -12.55 -3.45
CA ALA A 186 18.14 -13.33 -4.31
C ALA A 186 18.84 -12.51 -5.39
N LEU A 187 18.60 -11.21 -5.43
CA LEU A 187 18.83 -10.39 -6.60
C LEU A 187 20.19 -9.72 -6.65
N LYS A 188 21.22 -10.46 -6.65
CA LYS A 188 22.51 -9.89 -7.03
C LYS A 188 22.64 -9.61 -8.55
N SER A 189 21.76 -10.17 -9.37
CA SER A 189 21.73 -9.97 -10.83
C SER A 189 20.32 -10.22 -11.37
N PRO A 190 19.41 -9.24 -11.35
CA PRO A 190 18.05 -9.41 -11.85
C PRO A 190 18.04 -9.70 -13.35
N GLU A 191 17.23 -10.65 -13.79
CA GLU A 191 16.87 -10.75 -15.19
C GLU A 191 15.90 -9.61 -15.53
N ILE A 192 16.23 -8.83 -16.54
CA ILE A 192 15.38 -7.75 -17.02
C ILE A 192 14.52 -8.29 -18.15
N ARG A 193 13.20 -8.33 -17.94
CA ARG A 193 12.23 -8.51 -19.04
C ARG A 193 11.76 -7.15 -19.51
N ILE A 194 11.59 -7.01 -20.80
CA ILE A 194 10.97 -5.83 -21.39
C ILE A 194 9.50 -6.16 -21.65
N ARG A 195 8.60 -5.40 -21.07
CA ARG A 195 7.14 -5.51 -21.25
C ARG A 195 6.72 -5.12 -22.66
N GLU A 196 5.46 -5.43 -23.00
CA GLU A 196 4.84 -5.02 -24.27
C GLU A 196 4.80 -3.50 -24.43
N ASP A 197 4.73 -2.74 -23.35
CA ASP A 197 4.81 -1.29 -23.30
C ASP A 197 6.26 -0.76 -23.30
N GLY A 198 7.27 -1.65 -23.32
CA GLY A 198 8.71 -1.31 -23.34
C GLY A 198 9.31 -1.01 -21.97
N SER A 199 8.51 -1.06 -20.90
CA SER A 199 9.04 -0.87 -19.55
C SER A 199 9.88 -2.08 -19.12
N PRO A 200 10.99 -1.89 -18.39
CA PRO A 200 11.76 -2.99 -17.81
C PRO A 200 11.01 -3.56 -16.61
N VAL A 201 10.87 -4.87 -16.59
CA VAL A 201 10.47 -5.63 -15.40
C VAL A 201 11.69 -6.38 -14.88
N TYR A 202 11.95 -6.22 -13.61
CA TYR A 202 12.98 -6.99 -12.93
C TYR A 202 12.35 -8.25 -12.37
N GLU A 203 12.71 -9.40 -12.93
CA GLU A 203 12.31 -10.68 -12.35
C GLU A 203 13.20 -10.99 -11.19
N TYR A 204 12.59 -11.03 -10.04
CA TYR A 204 13.19 -11.54 -8.84
C TYR A 204 13.12 -13.06 -8.86
N GLN A 205 14.24 -13.72 -8.64
CA GLN A 205 14.29 -15.17 -8.43
C GLN A 205 14.18 -15.41 -6.92
N PRO A 206 13.10 -15.99 -6.40
CA PRO A 206 13.02 -16.35 -5.00
C PRO A 206 14.18 -17.29 -4.68
N ARG A 207 14.87 -17.06 -3.58
CA ARG A 207 15.87 -18.02 -3.11
C ARG A 207 15.21 -19.37 -2.91
N LEU A 208 15.95 -20.43 -3.14
CA LEU A 208 15.51 -21.79 -2.85
C LEU A 208 14.98 -21.84 -1.43
N ARG A 209 13.78 -22.38 -1.25
CA ARG A 209 13.15 -22.64 0.06
C ARG A 209 13.98 -23.70 0.78
N GLU A 210 15.00 -23.26 1.46
CA GLU A 210 15.96 -24.11 2.15
C GLU A 210 15.62 -24.13 3.64
N SER A 211 15.34 -25.31 4.17
CA SER A 211 14.94 -25.52 5.58
C SER A 211 16.01 -26.24 6.40
N ALA A 212 17.14 -26.61 5.80
CA ALA A 212 18.22 -27.26 6.55
C ALA A 212 18.66 -26.38 7.75
N GLY A 213 18.75 -26.98 8.91
CA GLY A 213 19.10 -26.29 10.14
C GLY A 213 17.93 -25.60 10.85
N ASN A 214 16.72 -25.58 10.26
CA ASN A 214 15.54 -25.03 10.95
C ASN A 214 15.19 -25.91 12.18
N PHE A 215 14.80 -25.25 13.26
CA PHE A 215 14.33 -25.90 14.49
C PHE A 215 13.29 -25.03 15.18
N ASN A 216 12.46 -25.68 15.98
CA ASN A 216 11.39 -25.00 16.72
C ASN A 216 11.60 -25.23 18.21
N GLN A 217 11.43 -24.19 19.02
CA GLN A 217 11.67 -24.25 20.45
C GLN A 217 10.49 -23.73 21.24
N LEU A 218 10.02 -24.52 22.18
CA LEU A 218 9.02 -24.08 23.15
C LEU A 218 9.63 -23.10 24.14
N THR A 219 8.98 -21.96 24.33
CA THR A 219 9.33 -20.94 25.33
C THR A 219 8.09 -20.47 26.06
N GLY A 220 8.22 -19.99 27.28
CA GLY A 220 7.06 -19.48 27.99
C GLY A 220 7.37 -19.08 29.43
N ASN A 221 6.31 -18.68 30.11
CA ASN A 221 6.26 -18.41 31.54
C ASN A 221 4.88 -18.84 32.08
N GLU A 222 4.53 -18.51 33.31
CA GLU A 222 3.25 -18.87 33.92
C GLU A 222 2.01 -18.28 33.21
N GLN A 223 2.17 -17.26 32.36
CA GLN A 223 1.07 -16.52 31.73
C GLN A 223 0.98 -16.74 30.22
N GLN A 224 2.05 -17.16 29.56
CA GLN A 224 2.16 -17.20 28.11
C GLN A 224 3.03 -18.36 27.65
N LEU A 225 2.64 -18.95 26.53
CA LEU A 225 3.39 -19.99 25.84
C LEU A 225 3.62 -19.54 24.40
N ALA A 226 4.82 -19.77 23.91
CA ALA A 226 5.19 -19.50 22.53
C ALA A 226 6.07 -20.63 21.97
N ILE A 227 5.95 -20.90 20.68
CA ILE A 227 6.93 -21.69 19.92
C ILE A 227 7.67 -20.72 19.04
N VAL A 228 8.99 -20.63 19.24
CA VAL A 228 9.91 -19.83 18.45
C VAL A 228 10.55 -20.73 17.41
N MET A 229 10.39 -20.37 16.16
CA MET A 229 10.93 -21.06 15.00
C MET A 229 12.19 -20.31 14.55
N SER A 230 13.30 -21.02 14.48
CA SER A 230 14.63 -20.47 14.25
C SER A 230 15.39 -21.34 13.25
N ARG A 231 16.62 -20.91 12.89
CA ARG A 231 17.56 -21.66 12.08
C ARG A 231 18.92 -21.73 12.80
N ARG A 232 19.52 -22.92 12.88
CA ARG A 232 20.91 -23.07 13.27
C ARG A 232 21.76 -22.89 12.01
N VAL A 233 22.58 -21.87 12.01
CA VAL A 233 23.55 -21.67 10.97
C VAL A 233 24.88 -22.24 11.50
N ASP A 234 25.19 -23.48 11.14
CA ASP A 234 26.50 -24.05 11.41
C ASP A 234 27.52 -23.28 10.56
N GLN A 235 28.39 -22.54 11.22
CA GLN A 235 29.50 -21.78 10.62
C GLN A 235 29.07 -20.51 9.82
N LEU A 236 28.46 -19.54 10.45
CA LEU A 236 28.68 -18.17 10.03
C LEU A 236 30.15 -17.86 10.30
N LYS A 237 30.98 -17.84 9.24
CA LYS A 237 32.36 -17.35 9.34
C LYS A 237 32.44 -15.87 9.65
N ASP A 238 31.30 -15.16 9.52
CA ASP A 238 31.12 -13.78 9.87
C ASP A 238 29.90 -13.70 10.78
N ASP A 239 30.02 -13.07 11.95
CA ASP A 239 28.98 -12.83 12.94
C ASP A 239 27.89 -11.83 12.45
N GLN A 240 27.72 -11.68 11.14
CA GLN A 240 26.78 -10.73 10.53
C GLN A 240 25.51 -11.46 10.10
N LEU A 241 24.38 -10.99 10.66
CA LEU A 241 23.04 -11.33 10.18
C LEU A 241 22.88 -10.87 8.73
N LYS A 242 22.17 -11.67 7.94
CA LYS A 242 21.76 -11.32 6.57
C LYS A 242 20.24 -11.25 6.45
N GLU A 243 19.77 -10.66 5.37
CA GLU A 243 18.36 -10.73 5.08
C GLU A 243 17.86 -12.18 5.05
N GLY A 244 16.70 -12.42 5.68
CA GLY A 244 16.13 -13.75 5.86
C GLY A 244 16.61 -14.51 7.09
N ASP A 245 17.67 -14.04 7.77
CA ASP A 245 18.07 -14.54 9.08
C ASP A 245 17.19 -13.90 10.15
N GLY A 246 16.62 -14.74 11.00
CA GLY A 246 15.72 -14.27 12.02
C GLY A 246 14.86 -15.39 12.61
N GLN A 247 13.65 -15.01 13.04
CA GLN A 247 12.74 -15.91 13.73
C GLN A 247 11.29 -15.63 13.37
N TRP A 248 10.46 -16.70 13.43
CA TRP A 248 9.00 -16.61 13.59
C TRP A 248 8.63 -17.04 15.01
N ALA A 249 7.46 -16.58 15.49
CA ALA A 249 6.87 -17.13 16.70
C ALA A 249 5.36 -17.14 16.62
N ILE A 250 4.75 -18.24 17.06
CA ILE A 250 3.32 -18.35 17.38
C ILE A 250 3.16 -18.43 18.89
N ALA A 251 2.15 -17.76 19.43
CA ALA A 251 1.97 -17.68 20.89
C ALA A 251 0.50 -17.58 21.29
N THR A 252 0.22 -17.98 22.53
CA THR A 252 -1.08 -17.80 23.21
C THR A 252 -0.90 -17.55 24.69
N SER A 253 -1.94 -17.04 25.37
CA SER A 253 -1.94 -16.86 26.81
C SER A 253 -2.27 -18.16 27.53
N LEU A 254 -1.71 -18.34 28.72
CA LEU A 254 -2.02 -19.43 29.63
C LEU A 254 -3.06 -18.98 30.67
N ASN A 255 -4.12 -19.75 30.82
CA ASN A 255 -5.07 -19.58 31.90
C ASN A 255 -5.62 -20.96 32.31
N PRO A 256 -4.93 -21.71 33.19
CA PRO A 256 -5.26 -23.08 33.52
C PRO A 256 -6.63 -23.25 34.19
N TYR A 257 -7.26 -22.16 34.61
CA TYR A 257 -8.62 -22.18 35.15
C TYR A 257 -9.72 -22.11 34.09
N LEU A 258 -9.36 -21.68 32.87
CA LEU A 258 -10.32 -21.46 31.79
C LEU A 258 -10.11 -22.37 30.58
N TRP A 259 -8.87 -22.75 30.27
CA TRP A 259 -8.55 -23.58 29.12
C TRP A 259 -7.26 -24.37 29.31
N GLU A 260 -7.10 -25.40 28.49
CA GLU A 260 -5.89 -26.21 28.36
C GLU A 260 -5.15 -25.77 27.08
N VAL A 261 -3.82 -25.74 27.13
CA VAL A 261 -2.98 -25.45 25.97
C VAL A 261 -2.17 -26.70 25.65
N PHE A 262 -2.28 -27.10 24.39
CA PHE A 262 -1.51 -28.17 23.77
C PHE A 262 -0.59 -27.58 22.71
N TYR A 263 0.49 -28.24 22.45
CA TYR A 263 1.46 -27.83 21.44
C TYR A 263 2.08 -29.02 20.74
N HIS A 264 2.66 -28.76 19.57
CA HIS A 264 3.43 -29.73 18.80
C HIS A 264 4.59 -28.96 18.15
N THR A 265 5.82 -29.22 18.60
CA THR A 265 6.97 -28.42 18.19
C THR A 265 7.50 -28.81 16.82
N ARG A 266 7.25 -30.03 16.35
CA ARG A 266 7.82 -30.52 15.10
C ARG A 266 6.90 -31.51 14.36
N TRP A 267 6.22 -31.05 13.32
CA TRP A 267 5.42 -31.88 12.42
C TRP A 267 5.78 -31.65 10.97
N ASN A 268 5.40 -32.56 10.06
CA ASN A 268 5.72 -32.50 8.64
C ASN A 268 4.68 -31.69 7.85
N PRO A 269 5.00 -30.46 7.40
CA PRO A 269 4.07 -29.59 6.66
C PRO A 269 3.69 -30.09 5.26
N ASN A 270 4.39 -31.09 4.71
CA ASN A 270 4.02 -31.67 3.41
C ASN A 270 2.84 -32.64 3.51
N ASP A 271 2.66 -33.26 4.67
CA ASP A 271 1.62 -34.28 4.90
C ASP A 271 0.61 -33.81 5.96
N GLY A 272 1.08 -33.45 7.15
CA GLY A 272 0.25 -32.97 8.27
C GLY A 272 -0.75 -33.98 8.82
N SER A 273 -0.73 -35.26 8.38
CA SER A 273 -1.69 -36.30 8.80
C SER A 273 -1.62 -36.58 10.28
N GLU A 274 -0.42 -36.71 10.85
CA GLU A 274 -0.21 -36.99 12.25
C GLU A 274 -0.78 -35.90 13.17
N LEU A 275 -0.49 -34.61 12.82
CA LEU A 275 -1.04 -33.45 13.53
C LEU A 275 -2.57 -33.46 13.46
N TRP A 276 -3.12 -33.73 12.27
CA TRP A 276 -4.56 -33.74 12.04
C TRP A 276 -5.29 -34.89 12.77
N GLU A 277 -4.73 -36.09 12.75
CA GLU A 277 -5.28 -37.24 13.48
C GLU A 277 -5.36 -36.98 14.97
N SER A 278 -4.31 -36.40 15.55
CA SER A 278 -4.32 -36.03 16.97
C SER A 278 -5.39 -34.97 17.24
N PHE A 279 -5.37 -33.89 16.51
CA PHE A 279 -6.27 -32.76 16.71
C PHE A 279 -7.74 -33.10 16.41
N SER A 280 -8.03 -33.88 15.39
CA SER A 280 -9.40 -34.24 15.01
C SER A 280 -10.04 -35.27 15.95
N ARG A 281 -9.25 -36.00 16.73
CA ARG A 281 -9.74 -36.99 17.69
C ARG A 281 -10.43 -36.35 18.91
N ASP A 282 -9.77 -35.36 19.53
CA ASP A 282 -10.24 -34.72 20.75
C ASP A 282 -9.80 -33.27 20.97
N GLY A 283 -9.22 -32.65 19.96
CA GLY A 283 -8.76 -31.28 20.03
C GLY A 283 -7.43 -31.08 20.77
N SER A 284 -6.71 -32.16 21.11
CA SER A 284 -5.39 -32.12 21.73
C SER A 284 -4.28 -32.29 20.70
N LEU A 285 -3.04 -31.94 21.07
CA LEU A 285 -1.83 -32.21 20.31
C LEU A 285 -0.89 -33.06 21.17
N ILE A 286 -0.08 -33.90 20.52
CA ILE A 286 0.95 -34.72 21.13
C ILE A 286 2.28 -34.24 20.66
N ASP A 287 3.09 -33.69 21.56
CA ASP A 287 4.42 -33.15 21.20
C ASP A 287 5.40 -34.26 20.84
N GLN A 288 6.32 -33.94 19.95
CA GLN A 288 7.42 -34.81 19.56
C GLN A 288 8.77 -34.15 19.85
N ASP A 289 9.84 -34.93 19.80
CA ASP A 289 11.21 -34.48 20.07
C ASP A 289 11.67 -33.40 19.09
N ASP A 290 12.46 -32.49 19.62
CA ASP A 290 12.87 -31.21 19.05
C ASP A 290 14.16 -31.38 18.21
N GLU A 291 14.06 -32.07 17.08
CA GLU A 291 15.20 -32.26 16.17
C GLU A 291 15.29 -31.15 15.11
N THR A 292 16.54 -30.81 14.76
CA THR A 292 16.84 -29.88 13.67
C THR A 292 16.52 -30.49 12.31
N ALA A 293 15.89 -29.72 11.42
CA ALA A 293 15.58 -30.19 10.07
C ALA A 293 16.85 -30.49 9.25
N SER A 294 16.81 -31.62 8.55
CA SER A 294 17.83 -32.03 7.58
C SER A 294 17.61 -31.33 6.22
N THR A 295 18.60 -31.46 5.32
CA THR A 295 18.47 -30.95 3.94
C THR A 295 17.25 -31.54 3.25
N GLY A 296 16.39 -30.66 2.68
CA GLY A 296 15.15 -31.04 1.99
C GLY A 296 13.98 -31.38 2.92
N GLU A 297 14.16 -31.36 4.23
CA GLU A 297 13.11 -31.55 5.20
C GLU A 297 12.42 -30.23 5.53
N ARG A 298 11.09 -30.24 5.63
CA ARG A 298 10.27 -29.11 6.08
C ARG A 298 9.71 -29.45 7.45
N ILE A 299 9.64 -28.46 8.33
CA ILE A 299 9.08 -28.63 9.68
C ILE A 299 8.09 -27.50 9.99
N GLY A 300 7.06 -27.84 10.73
CA GLY A 300 6.08 -26.89 11.26
C GLY A 300 5.90 -27.05 12.76
N SER A 301 5.18 -26.11 13.37
CA SER A 301 4.76 -26.16 14.75
C SER A 301 3.29 -25.80 14.88
N ALA A 302 2.65 -26.16 16.00
CA ALA A 302 1.27 -25.84 16.26
C ALA A 302 1.02 -25.58 17.74
N ILE A 303 0.08 -24.70 18.04
CA ILE A 303 -0.47 -24.45 19.39
C ILE A 303 -1.98 -24.61 19.30
N ALA A 304 -2.60 -25.39 20.21
CA ALA A 304 -4.03 -25.54 20.33
C ALA A 304 -4.51 -25.14 21.73
N VAL A 305 -5.62 -24.42 21.78
CA VAL A 305 -6.27 -24.00 23.03
C VAL A 305 -7.63 -24.66 23.11
N ARG A 306 -7.81 -25.59 24.09
CA ARG A 306 -9.04 -26.35 24.32
C ARG A 306 -9.76 -25.82 25.55
N PHE A 307 -11.08 -25.64 25.43
CA PHE A 307 -11.93 -25.12 26.48
C PHE A 307 -13.36 -25.61 26.32
N THR A 308 -14.14 -25.59 27.43
CA THR A 308 -15.56 -25.95 27.41
C THR A 308 -16.42 -24.74 27.76
N LEU A 309 -17.34 -24.39 26.87
CA LEU A 309 -18.36 -23.36 27.09
C LEU A 309 -19.63 -23.93 27.68
N LYS A 310 -20.05 -23.41 28.81
CA LYS A 310 -21.38 -23.67 29.36
C LYS A 310 -22.45 -22.98 28.51
N PRO A 311 -23.72 -23.40 28.55
CA PRO A 311 -24.83 -22.70 27.92
C PRO A 311 -24.81 -21.19 28.20
N GLY A 312 -24.88 -20.37 27.16
CA GLY A 312 -24.84 -18.89 27.22
C GLY A 312 -23.48 -18.29 27.56
N GLN A 313 -22.43 -19.08 27.72
CA GLN A 313 -21.09 -18.57 28.05
C GLN A 313 -20.38 -18.05 26.80
N THR A 314 -19.67 -16.94 26.96
CA THR A 314 -18.72 -16.38 25.96
C THR A 314 -17.30 -16.43 26.51
N MET A 315 -16.34 -16.77 25.67
CA MET A 315 -14.91 -16.77 26.00
C MET A 315 -14.10 -16.11 24.90
N GLN A 316 -13.02 -15.42 25.29
CA GLN A 316 -12.07 -14.79 24.38
C GLN A 316 -10.69 -15.41 24.52
N ILE A 317 -10.10 -15.82 23.41
CA ILE A 317 -8.79 -16.47 23.34
C ILE A 317 -7.90 -15.71 22.38
N PRO A 318 -6.76 -15.15 22.83
CA PRO A 318 -5.80 -14.49 21.97
C PRO A 318 -4.78 -15.48 21.40
N PHE A 319 -4.46 -15.31 20.11
CA PHE A 319 -3.26 -15.84 19.50
C PHE A 319 -2.45 -14.69 18.93
N VAL A 320 -1.15 -14.85 18.87
CA VAL A 320 -0.22 -13.89 18.24
C VAL A 320 0.72 -14.65 17.33
N LEU A 321 0.90 -14.11 16.14
CA LEU A 321 1.97 -14.43 15.23
C LEU A 321 2.94 -13.24 15.19
N SER A 322 4.23 -13.50 15.29
CA SER A 322 5.25 -12.45 15.19
C SER A 322 6.46 -12.96 14.41
N TRP A 323 7.25 -12.01 13.94
CA TRP A 323 8.50 -12.30 13.26
C TRP A 323 9.56 -11.29 13.65
N ASP A 324 10.82 -11.67 13.48
CA ASP A 324 11.97 -10.79 13.68
C ASP A 324 12.98 -11.06 12.57
N PHE A 325 12.87 -10.31 11.47
CA PHE A 325 13.82 -10.28 10.37
C PHE A 325 14.37 -8.85 10.28
N PRO A 326 15.44 -8.54 11.05
CA PRO A 326 15.82 -7.17 11.35
C PRO A 326 16.43 -6.42 10.18
N ILE A 327 16.89 -7.13 9.14
CA ILE A 327 17.63 -6.57 8.01
C ILE A 327 16.79 -6.60 6.75
N THR A 328 16.90 -5.53 5.98
CA THR A 328 16.54 -5.49 4.56
C THR A 328 17.82 -5.27 3.77
N GLU A 329 18.15 -6.19 2.88
CA GLU A 329 19.34 -6.14 2.03
C GLU A 329 18.96 -5.69 0.61
N PHE A 330 19.68 -4.71 0.12
CA PHE A 330 19.61 -4.27 -1.28
C PHE A 330 20.82 -4.82 -2.05
N ALA A 331 20.77 -4.73 -3.38
CA ALA A 331 21.89 -5.15 -4.21
C ALA A 331 23.22 -4.51 -3.74
N GLU A 332 24.32 -5.15 -4.07
CA GLU A 332 25.68 -4.72 -3.68
C GLU A 332 25.97 -4.78 -2.17
N GLY A 333 25.10 -5.45 -1.38
CA GLY A 333 25.33 -5.67 0.04
C GLY A 333 25.02 -4.47 0.93
N VAL A 334 24.15 -3.56 0.47
CA VAL A 334 23.64 -2.47 1.30
C VAL A 334 22.53 -2.99 2.17
N GLU A 335 22.68 -2.83 3.46
CA GLU A 335 21.77 -3.32 4.46
C GLU A 335 21.19 -2.17 5.28
N TYR A 336 19.89 -2.23 5.54
CA TYR A 336 19.18 -1.34 6.47
C TYR A 336 18.55 -2.15 7.58
N PHE A 337 18.74 -1.73 8.83
CA PHE A 337 17.94 -2.22 9.94
C PHE A 337 16.54 -1.63 9.86
N ARG A 338 15.52 -2.47 10.10
CA ARG A 338 14.12 -2.05 10.11
C ARG A 338 13.79 -1.26 11.37
N ARG A 339 12.80 -0.35 11.29
CA ARG A 339 12.41 0.56 12.39
C ARG A 339 12.14 -0.14 13.72
N TYR A 340 11.42 -1.26 13.72
CA TYR A 340 11.08 -1.96 14.97
C TYR A 340 12.31 -2.42 15.77
N THR A 341 13.46 -2.54 15.14
CA THR A 341 14.71 -2.96 15.82
C THR A 341 15.22 -1.93 16.83
N ASP A 342 14.80 -0.67 16.71
CA ASP A 342 15.09 0.36 17.72
C ASP A 342 14.41 0.05 19.07
N PHE A 343 13.40 -0.80 19.09
CA PHE A 343 12.60 -1.14 20.27
C PHE A 343 12.83 -2.56 20.79
N PHE A 344 13.19 -3.50 19.89
CA PHE A 344 13.39 -4.90 20.25
C PHE A 344 14.84 -5.38 20.13
N GLY A 345 15.72 -4.62 19.45
CA GLY A 345 17.10 -5.01 19.18
C GLY A 345 17.30 -5.58 17.79
N ARG A 346 18.58 -5.72 17.41
CA ARG A 346 19.03 -5.95 16.02
C ARG A 346 19.60 -7.36 15.79
N ASN A 347 19.39 -8.30 16.74
CA ASN A 347 20.04 -9.62 16.70
C ASN A 347 19.22 -10.72 16.01
N GLY A 348 18.00 -10.42 15.51
CA GLY A 348 17.14 -11.41 14.85
C GLY A 348 16.63 -12.53 15.77
N GLN A 349 16.64 -12.34 17.11
CA GLN A 349 16.25 -13.35 18.09
C GLN A 349 15.13 -12.87 19.02
N ASN A 350 14.31 -11.93 18.53
CA ASN A 350 13.32 -11.25 19.35
C ASN A 350 11.87 -11.65 19.06
N ALA A 351 11.61 -12.59 18.13
CA ALA A 351 10.23 -12.94 17.75
C ALA A 351 9.38 -13.38 18.97
N GLY A 352 9.94 -14.19 19.87
CA GLY A 352 9.28 -14.56 21.11
C GLY A 352 9.01 -13.37 22.06
N SER A 353 9.86 -12.34 22.06
CA SER A 353 9.65 -11.10 22.84
C SER A 353 8.57 -10.24 22.23
N ILE A 354 8.54 -10.13 20.90
CA ILE A 354 7.51 -9.44 20.14
C ILE A 354 6.16 -10.13 20.37
N ALA A 355 6.10 -11.46 20.30
CA ALA A 355 4.89 -12.23 20.59
C ALA A 355 4.35 -11.96 22.00
N ARG A 356 5.22 -11.97 23.02
CA ARG A 356 4.84 -11.62 24.41
C ARG A 356 4.29 -10.20 24.50
N THR A 357 4.89 -9.27 23.81
CA THR A 357 4.42 -7.88 23.74
C THR A 357 3.02 -7.84 23.10
N GLY A 358 2.80 -8.59 22.03
CA GLY A 358 1.50 -8.73 21.38
C GLY A 358 0.43 -9.27 22.32
N LEU A 359 0.71 -10.38 23.01
CA LEU A 359 -0.21 -10.96 24.01
C LEU A 359 -0.53 -10.02 25.16
N LYS A 360 0.45 -9.20 25.57
CA LYS A 360 0.25 -8.23 26.64
C LYS A 360 -0.59 -7.04 26.23
N HIS A 361 -0.43 -6.58 24.98
CA HIS A 361 -0.97 -5.28 24.53
C HIS A 361 -2.10 -5.37 23.50
N HIS A 362 -2.48 -6.55 22.98
CA HIS A 362 -3.48 -6.69 21.92
C HIS A 362 -4.78 -5.93 22.20
N ARG A 363 -5.28 -5.97 23.45
CA ARG A 363 -6.51 -5.24 23.81
C ARG A 363 -6.33 -3.73 23.76
N SER A 364 -5.21 -3.22 24.29
CA SER A 364 -4.94 -1.77 24.23
C SER A 364 -4.69 -1.29 22.81
N TRP A 365 -4.12 -2.13 21.94
CA TRP A 365 -3.98 -1.84 20.53
C TRP A 365 -5.33 -1.78 19.81
N GLN A 366 -6.22 -2.74 20.09
CA GLN A 366 -7.58 -2.75 19.59
C GLN A 366 -8.34 -1.47 19.98
N GLU A 367 -8.22 -1.05 21.26
CA GLU A 367 -8.80 0.19 21.77
C GLU A 367 -8.21 1.44 21.08
N LYS A 368 -6.90 1.48 20.89
CA LYS A 368 -6.22 2.60 20.18
C LYS A 368 -6.67 2.67 18.72
N ILE A 369 -6.75 1.54 18.01
CA ILE A 369 -7.21 1.50 16.62
C ILE A 369 -8.65 2.02 16.55
N GLN A 370 -9.53 1.53 17.41
CA GLN A 370 -10.91 2.01 17.48
C GLN A 370 -10.97 3.51 17.76
N ALA A 371 -10.19 4.00 18.71
CA ALA A 371 -10.22 5.40 19.13
C ALA A 371 -9.83 6.37 18.00
N TRP A 372 -8.83 6.04 17.18
CA TRP A 372 -8.44 6.94 16.10
C TRP A 372 -9.37 6.83 14.88
N GLN A 373 -10.05 5.71 14.67
CA GLN A 373 -11.04 5.55 13.61
C GLN A 373 -12.39 6.16 13.95
N GLN A 374 -12.78 6.13 15.21
CA GLN A 374 -14.12 6.49 15.68
C GLN A 374 -14.59 7.87 15.23
N PRO A 375 -13.78 8.95 15.26
CA PRO A 375 -14.20 10.26 14.79
C PRO A 375 -14.74 10.29 13.35
N ILE A 376 -14.15 9.48 12.45
CA ILE A 376 -14.61 9.35 11.07
C ILE A 376 -15.85 8.42 11.01
N LEU A 377 -15.84 7.34 11.78
CA LEU A 377 -16.95 6.37 11.79
C LEU A 377 -18.25 6.99 12.28
N ASP A 378 -18.19 7.94 13.23
CA ASP A 378 -19.36 8.64 13.78
C ASP A 378 -19.93 9.74 12.86
N ARG A 379 -19.24 10.06 11.76
CA ARG A 379 -19.68 11.07 10.78
C ARG A 379 -20.95 10.61 10.07
N ALA A 380 -22.08 11.25 10.36
CA ALA A 380 -23.36 10.97 9.70
C ALA A 380 -23.46 11.56 8.27
N ASP A 381 -22.64 12.54 7.95
CA ASP A 381 -22.53 13.19 6.64
C ASP A 381 -21.73 12.40 5.62
N LEU A 382 -20.98 11.39 6.05
CA LEU A 382 -20.18 10.50 5.19
C LEU A 382 -20.90 9.16 5.00
N SER A 383 -20.97 8.70 3.75
CA SER A 383 -21.52 7.38 3.42
C SER A 383 -20.62 6.24 3.91
N ASP A 384 -21.21 5.09 4.20
CA ASP A 384 -20.47 3.92 4.69
C ASP A 384 -19.45 3.40 3.67
N TRP A 385 -19.75 3.42 2.37
CA TRP A 385 -18.81 3.03 1.33
C TRP A 385 -17.57 3.94 1.29
N PHE A 386 -17.72 5.24 1.57
CA PHE A 386 -16.60 6.18 1.61
C PHE A 386 -15.74 5.98 2.85
N LYS A 387 -16.35 5.81 4.04
CA LYS A 387 -15.64 5.48 5.28
C LYS A 387 -14.83 4.19 5.11
N MET A 388 -15.43 3.17 4.52
CA MET A 388 -14.78 1.90 4.22
C MET A 388 -13.55 2.10 3.33
N ALA A 389 -13.71 2.80 2.20
CA ALA A 389 -12.63 3.03 1.26
C ALA A 389 -11.50 3.88 1.86
N LEU A 390 -11.81 4.94 2.62
CA LEU A 390 -10.80 5.74 3.33
C LEU A 390 -9.83 4.87 4.12
N PHE A 391 -10.35 3.99 4.97
CA PHE A 391 -9.49 3.15 5.80
C PHE A 391 -8.83 2.03 5.00
N ASN A 392 -9.57 1.37 4.10
CA ASN A 392 -9.05 0.24 3.38
C ASN A 392 -7.95 0.62 2.39
N GLU A 393 -8.00 1.79 1.74
CA GLU A 393 -6.93 2.23 0.83
C GLU A 393 -5.59 2.56 1.54
N LEU A 394 -5.57 2.65 2.87
CA LEU A 394 -4.32 2.73 3.64
C LEU A 394 -3.54 1.40 3.67
N TYR A 395 -4.11 0.31 3.17
CA TYR A 395 -3.47 -1.01 3.14
C TYR A 395 -2.09 -0.97 2.48
N VAL A 396 -1.92 -0.10 1.49
CA VAL A 396 -0.67 0.05 0.74
C VAL A 396 0.51 0.43 1.64
N LEU A 397 0.28 1.14 2.73
CA LEU A 397 1.32 1.48 3.72
C LEU A 397 1.88 0.26 4.46
N THR A 398 1.15 -0.85 4.50
CA THR A 398 1.65 -2.14 5.03
C THR A 398 2.16 -3.04 3.90
N GLN A 399 1.39 -3.16 2.81
CA GLN A 399 1.57 -4.19 1.78
C GLN A 399 2.34 -3.69 0.55
N GLY A 400 2.47 -2.38 0.35
CA GLY A 400 3.08 -1.79 -0.85
C GLY A 400 4.61 -1.85 -0.90
N GLY A 401 5.24 -2.92 -0.39
CA GLY A 401 6.70 -3.03 -0.36
C GLY A 401 7.36 -2.04 0.59
N THR A 402 6.64 -1.62 1.62
CA THR A 402 7.03 -0.53 2.52
C THR A 402 8.37 -0.79 3.18
N LEU A 403 9.23 0.21 3.12
CA LEU A 403 10.53 0.27 3.78
C LEU A 403 10.51 1.37 4.85
N TRP A 404 10.87 1.02 6.07
CA TRP A 404 11.05 1.98 7.16
C TRP A 404 12.31 1.61 7.95
N SER A 405 13.35 2.42 7.79
CA SER A 405 14.64 2.17 8.43
C SER A 405 14.63 2.49 9.93
N ALA A 406 15.56 1.89 10.66
CA ALA A 406 15.91 2.33 12.00
C ALA A 406 16.29 3.83 12.00
N ALA A 407 16.08 4.50 13.13
CA ALA A 407 16.45 5.90 13.30
C ALA A 407 17.96 6.09 13.27
N ASP A 408 18.38 7.23 12.73
CA ASP A 408 19.75 7.72 12.81
C ASP A 408 19.77 9.22 13.16
N GLU A 409 20.96 9.82 13.20
CA GLU A 409 21.11 11.23 13.53
C GLU A 409 20.46 12.18 12.51
N ARG A 410 20.45 11.77 11.24
CA ARG A 410 19.85 12.53 10.13
C ARG A 410 18.33 12.42 10.10
N ASP A 411 17.82 11.23 10.34
CA ASP A 411 16.41 10.91 10.27
C ASP A 411 15.92 10.28 11.61
N PRO A 412 15.54 11.08 12.61
CA PRO A 412 15.19 10.59 13.96
C PRO A 412 13.97 9.65 14.00
N VAL A 413 13.13 9.70 12.98
CA VAL A 413 12.00 8.76 12.82
C VAL A 413 12.34 7.60 11.90
N GLY A 414 13.56 7.55 11.33
CA GLY A 414 13.96 6.65 10.25
C GLY A 414 13.53 7.16 8.87
N GLN A 415 14.19 6.67 7.84
CA GLN A 415 13.80 6.92 6.46
C GLN A 415 12.64 6.01 6.07
N PHE A 416 11.70 6.53 5.30
CA PHE A 416 10.48 5.83 4.92
C PHE A 416 10.31 5.82 3.40
N ALA A 417 9.81 4.73 2.86
CA ALA A 417 9.47 4.64 1.45
C ALA A 417 8.43 3.53 1.20
N VAL A 418 7.58 3.75 0.20
CA VAL A 418 6.61 2.78 -0.31
C VAL A 418 6.88 2.60 -1.80
N LEU A 419 6.78 1.38 -2.32
CA LEU A 419 6.85 1.16 -3.77
C LEU A 419 5.69 1.85 -4.47
N GLU A 420 5.93 2.34 -5.66
CA GLU A 420 4.88 2.85 -6.54
C GLU A 420 3.78 1.80 -6.73
N CYS A 421 4.19 0.58 -7.09
CA CYS A 421 3.36 -0.61 -7.14
C CYS A 421 4.24 -1.87 -7.20
N ILE A 422 3.62 -3.05 -7.30
CA ILE A 422 4.37 -4.30 -7.41
C ILE A 422 4.90 -4.58 -8.84
N ASP A 423 4.34 -3.93 -9.85
CA ASP A 423 4.79 -4.01 -11.24
C ASP A 423 5.96 -3.07 -11.51
N TYR A 424 5.92 -1.87 -10.92
CA TYR A 424 6.93 -0.83 -11.03
C TYR A 424 7.58 -0.65 -9.66
N ARG A 425 8.65 -1.39 -9.40
CA ARG A 425 9.28 -1.44 -8.08
C ARG A 425 10.21 -0.26 -7.84
N TRP A 426 9.68 0.94 -7.96
CA TRP A 426 10.37 2.19 -7.66
C TRP A 426 9.84 2.73 -6.34
N TYR A 427 10.74 3.15 -5.47
CA TYR A 427 10.35 3.73 -4.20
C TYR A 427 9.97 5.20 -4.37
N GLU A 428 8.76 5.55 -3.95
CA GLU A 428 8.31 6.92 -3.83
C GLU A 428 8.37 7.71 -5.14
N SER A 429 7.67 7.28 -6.17
CA SER A 429 7.52 8.08 -7.40
C SER A 429 6.81 9.39 -7.07
N LEU A 430 7.48 10.52 -7.34
CA LEU A 430 7.11 11.83 -6.80
C LEU A 430 5.80 12.37 -7.38
N ASP A 431 5.57 12.17 -8.67
CA ASP A 431 4.35 12.51 -9.39
C ASP A 431 3.14 11.69 -8.88
N VAL A 432 3.37 10.43 -8.50
CA VAL A 432 2.37 9.57 -7.86
C VAL A 432 2.05 10.09 -6.46
N ARG A 433 3.05 10.55 -5.73
CA ARG A 433 2.89 11.11 -4.38
C ARG A 433 2.11 12.40 -4.36
N LEU A 434 2.17 13.19 -5.41
CA LEU A 434 1.38 14.42 -5.53
C LEU A 434 -0.10 14.17 -5.19
N TYR A 435 -0.61 13.00 -5.54
CA TYR A 435 -1.96 12.53 -5.23
C TYR A 435 -2.00 11.55 -4.04
N GLY A 436 -1.09 10.57 -4.01
CA GLY A 436 -1.16 9.41 -3.11
C GLY A 436 -0.72 9.66 -1.68
N SER A 437 -0.05 10.76 -1.37
CA SER A 437 0.53 10.95 -0.04
C SER A 437 -0.40 11.61 0.99
N PHE A 438 -1.62 11.99 0.65
CA PHE A 438 -2.55 12.65 1.60
C PHE A 438 -2.86 11.80 2.83
N GLY A 439 -3.04 10.49 2.67
CA GLY A 439 -3.26 9.58 3.80
C GLY A 439 -2.08 9.55 4.76
N LEU A 440 -0.86 9.45 4.23
CA LEU A 440 0.37 9.48 5.02
C LEU A 440 0.56 10.83 5.72
N LEU A 441 0.36 11.93 5.00
CA LEU A 441 0.48 13.29 5.54
C LEU A 441 -0.47 13.54 6.70
N MET A 442 -1.74 13.16 6.54
CA MET A 442 -2.77 13.42 7.56
C MET A 442 -2.61 12.55 8.80
N LEU A 443 -2.08 11.34 8.66
CA LEU A 443 -2.06 10.36 9.74
C LEU A 443 -0.64 10.09 10.31
N TRP A 444 0.42 10.23 9.50
CA TRP A 444 1.82 10.02 9.90
C TRP A 444 2.75 11.07 9.30
N SER A 445 2.47 12.33 9.57
CA SER A 445 3.13 13.49 8.96
C SER A 445 4.66 13.50 9.07
N LYS A 446 5.24 12.90 10.11
CA LYS A 446 6.70 12.81 10.22
C LYS A 446 7.31 11.88 9.18
N LEU A 447 6.59 10.82 8.77
CA LEU A 447 7.05 9.93 7.69
C LEU A 447 6.96 10.64 6.34
N GLU A 448 5.85 11.34 6.09
CA GLU A 448 5.71 12.17 4.90
C GLU A 448 6.86 13.17 4.75
N LYS A 449 7.13 13.94 5.79
CA LYS A 449 8.24 14.91 5.77
C LYS A 449 9.62 14.26 5.64
N SER A 450 9.81 13.04 6.15
CA SER A 450 11.05 12.28 5.95
C SER A 450 11.27 11.96 4.46
N VAL A 451 10.21 11.55 3.75
CA VAL A 451 10.27 11.29 2.30
C VAL A 451 10.58 12.57 1.52
N ILE A 452 9.90 13.66 1.81
CA ILE A 452 10.15 14.96 1.12
C ILE A 452 11.59 15.46 1.37
N ARG A 453 12.12 15.32 2.59
CA ARG A 453 13.54 15.62 2.87
C ARG A 453 14.50 14.72 2.07
N ALA A 454 14.13 13.45 1.81
CA ALA A 454 14.93 12.57 0.98
C ALA A 454 14.99 13.08 -0.47
N PHE A 455 13.88 13.56 -1.04
CA PHE A 455 13.87 14.23 -2.35
C PHE A 455 14.71 15.51 -2.34
N ALA A 456 14.60 16.34 -1.29
CA ALA A 456 15.42 17.54 -1.15
C ALA A 456 16.92 17.21 -1.18
N ARG A 457 17.33 16.11 -0.55
CA ARG A 457 18.73 15.64 -0.58
C ARG A 457 19.14 15.09 -1.96
N ALA A 458 18.20 14.55 -2.73
CA ALA A 458 18.46 13.94 -4.03
C ALA A 458 18.55 14.96 -5.17
N ILE A 459 17.87 16.09 -5.11
CA ILE A 459 17.85 17.11 -6.18
C ILE A 459 19.25 17.59 -6.56
N PRO A 460 20.16 17.98 -5.64
CA PRO A 460 21.51 18.43 -5.99
C PRO A 460 22.46 17.31 -6.43
N GLN A 461 22.07 16.04 -6.32
CA GLN A 461 22.92 14.92 -6.71
C GLN A 461 23.03 14.80 -8.23
N GLN A 462 24.14 14.22 -8.70
CA GLN A 462 24.40 13.92 -10.10
C GLN A 462 24.86 12.48 -10.26
N ASP A 463 24.36 11.80 -11.31
CA ASP A 463 24.83 10.48 -11.70
C ASP A 463 24.96 10.41 -13.23
N ASP A 464 26.21 10.46 -13.71
CA ASP A 464 26.56 10.53 -15.13
C ASP A 464 26.52 9.16 -15.84
N ARG A 465 26.19 8.05 -15.13
CA ARG A 465 26.03 6.76 -15.79
C ARG A 465 24.92 6.84 -16.83
N THR A 466 25.24 6.47 -18.04
CA THR A 466 24.27 6.44 -19.13
C THR A 466 23.50 5.14 -19.18
N ARG A 467 22.26 5.21 -19.60
CA ARG A 467 21.37 4.06 -19.75
C ARG A 467 20.47 4.20 -20.99
N VAL A 468 19.99 3.07 -21.50
CA VAL A 468 19.02 3.03 -22.60
C VAL A 468 17.67 3.50 -22.09
N ILE A 469 17.01 4.37 -22.84
CA ILE A 469 15.65 4.81 -22.58
C ILE A 469 14.67 3.90 -23.32
N GLY A 470 13.87 3.13 -22.55
CA GLY A 470 13.04 2.04 -23.06
C GLY A 470 11.91 2.47 -23.99
N TYR A 471 11.32 3.65 -23.76
CA TYR A 471 10.23 4.20 -24.56
C TYR A 471 10.51 4.19 -26.07
N TYR A 472 11.73 4.57 -26.49
CA TYR A 472 12.08 4.65 -27.90
C TYR A 472 12.07 3.28 -28.60
N SER A 473 12.44 2.21 -27.89
CA SER A 473 12.32 0.85 -28.41
C SER A 473 10.86 0.42 -28.59
N THR A 474 9.99 0.82 -27.66
CA THR A 474 8.53 0.49 -27.70
C THR A 474 7.87 1.07 -28.94
N ILE A 475 8.23 2.29 -29.35
CA ILE A 475 7.67 2.96 -30.53
C ILE A 475 8.43 2.61 -31.81
N GLY A 476 9.39 1.68 -31.75
CA GLY A 476 10.21 1.30 -32.92
C GLY A 476 11.17 2.37 -33.41
N ALA A 477 11.53 3.33 -32.55
CA ALA A 477 12.48 4.39 -32.85
C ALA A 477 13.93 3.94 -32.57
N ALA A 478 14.90 4.76 -33.02
CA ALA A 478 16.30 4.52 -32.72
C ALA A 478 16.58 4.62 -31.23
N THR A 479 17.40 3.68 -30.71
CA THR A 479 17.80 3.66 -29.30
C THR A 479 18.39 5.00 -28.88
N GLN A 480 17.87 5.54 -27.78
CA GLN A 480 18.41 6.74 -27.14
C GLN A 480 19.03 6.40 -25.80
N MET A 481 20.06 7.14 -25.43
CA MET A 481 20.79 7.04 -24.18
C MET A 481 20.64 8.35 -23.41
N ALA A 482 20.46 8.26 -22.09
CA ALA A 482 20.46 9.41 -21.21
C ALA A 482 21.30 9.14 -19.95
N ILE A 483 21.78 10.19 -19.30
CA ILE A 483 22.37 10.08 -17.98
C ILE A 483 21.28 9.72 -16.96
N ARG A 484 21.66 9.05 -15.91
CA ARG A 484 20.71 8.64 -14.89
C ARG A 484 20.08 9.83 -14.17
N LYS A 485 20.88 10.75 -13.68
CA LYS A 485 20.42 11.88 -12.88
C LYS A 485 21.21 13.15 -13.21
N ALA A 486 20.55 14.17 -13.69
CA ALA A 486 21.12 15.49 -13.86
C ALA A 486 21.06 16.28 -12.54
N GLN A 487 22.12 17.06 -12.26
CA GLN A 487 22.10 17.96 -11.11
C GLN A 487 20.95 18.98 -11.25
N GLY A 488 20.23 19.21 -10.17
CA GLY A 488 19.10 20.12 -10.12
C GLY A 488 17.78 19.54 -10.64
N ALA A 489 17.81 18.45 -11.44
CA ALA A 489 16.59 17.73 -11.80
C ALA A 489 15.99 17.07 -10.55
N THR A 490 14.71 17.19 -10.34
CA THR A 490 14.01 16.38 -9.34
C THR A 490 13.93 14.95 -9.84
N PRO A 491 14.37 13.95 -9.07
CA PRO A 491 14.27 12.56 -9.50
C PRO A 491 12.81 12.10 -9.52
N HIS A 492 12.49 11.18 -10.41
CA HIS A 492 11.18 10.50 -10.44
C HIS A 492 10.96 9.69 -9.17
N ASP A 493 11.97 8.93 -8.75
CA ASP A 493 11.90 7.99 -7.63
C ASP A 493 13.15 8.06 -6.74
N LEU A 494 13.05 7.55 -5.52
CA LEU A 494 14.15 7.45 -4.56
C LEU A 494 14.99 6.17 -4.71
N GLY A 495 14.82 5.43 -5.81
CA GLY A 495 15.55 4.22 -6.12
C GLY A 495 14.67 2.97 -6.15
N ALA A 496 15.29 1.81 -6.22
CA ALA A 496 14.62 0.52 -6.35
C ALA A 496 15.27 -0.56 -5.46
N PRO A 497 14.58 -1.67 -5.15
CA PRO A 497 15.09 -2.72 -4.25
C PRO A 497 16.38 -3.38 -4.70
N ASN A 498 16.75 -3.29 -5.97
CA ASN A 498 17.98 -3.86 -6.52
C ASN A 498 19.17 -2.91 -6.55
N GLU A 499 19.02 -1.72 -5.96
CA GLU A 499 20.10 -0.74 -5.77
C GLU A 499 20.04 -0.08 -4.39
N HIS A 500 20.82 0.99 -4.18
CA HIS A 500 20.82 1.75 -2.92
C HIS A 500 19.63 2.73 -2.91
N VAL A 501 18.54 2.35 -2.28
CA VAL A 501 17.41 3.25 -2.04
C VAL A 501 17.89 4.48 -1.26
N TRP A 502 17.36 5.66 -1.61
CA TRP A 502 17.71 7.00 -1.13
C TRP A 502 19.08 7.55 -1.60
N GLU A 503 20.01 6.68 -2.01
CA GLU A 503 21.35 7.10 -2.46
C GLU A 503 21.47 7.08 -3.99
N LYS A 504 20.81 6.12 -4.66
CA LYS A 504 20.80 5.98 -6.12
C LYS A 504 19.39 6.19 -6.66
N THR A 505 19.00 7.45 -6.70
CA THR A 505 17.67 7.90 -7.11
C THR A 505 17.46 7.88 -8.63
N ASN A 506 16.24 8.19 -9.08
CA ASN A 506 15.87 8.21 -10.50
C ASN A 506 16.13 6.88 -11.21
N TYR A 507 15.64 5.78 -10.64
CA TYR A 507 15.93 4.42 -11.10
C TYR A 507 15.25 4.09 -12.43
N THR A 508 14.00 4.54 -12.62
CA THR A 508 13.26 4.28 -13.86
C THR A 508 14.04 4.70 -15.11
N ALA A 509 14.05 3.83 -16.12
CA ALA A 509 14.70 4.06 -17.40
C ALA A 509 13.71 3.94 -18.58
N TYR A 510 12.41 3.83 -18.30
CA TYR A 510 11.40 3.82 -19.36
C TYR A 510 11.41 5.17 -20.11
N GLN A 511 11.43 6.27 -19.36
CA GLN A 511 11.59 7.62 -19.85
C GLN A 511 12.88 8.26 -19.33
N ASP A 512 13.33 9.33 -19.95
CA ASP A 512 14.34 10.22 -19.37
C ASP A 512 13.68 11.22 -18.44
N CYS A 513 13.51 10.83 -17.17
CA CYS A 513 12.83 11.67 -16.17
C CYS A 513 13.59 12.97 -15.83
N ASN A 514 14.86 13.12 -16.24
CA ASN A 514 15.54 14.42 -16.17
C ASN A 514 14.86 15.49 -17.03
N LEU A 515 14.07 15.08 -18.01
CA LEU A 515 13.36 15.98 -18.93
C LEU A 515 11.92 16.28 -18.50
N TRP A 516 11.43 15.67 -17.43
CA TRP A 516 10.04 15.83 -16.99
C TRP A 516 9.77 17.23 -16.48
N LYS A 517 8.58 17.77 -16.81
CA LYS A 517 8.20 19.15 -16.58
C LYS A 517 7.32 19.35 -15.36
N ASP A 518 6.84 18.27 -14.75
CA ASP A 518 6.02 18.29 -13.55
C ASP A 518 6.83 18.09 -12.25
N LEU A 519 7.79 17.14 -12.22
CA LEU A 519 8.45 16.67 -11.00
C LEU A 519 9.00 17.80 -10.11
N GLY A 520 9.65 18.83 -10.69
CA GLY A 520 10.17 19.94 -9.91
C GLY A 520 9.07 20.79 -9.30
N SER A 521 7.98 21.01 -10.03
CA SER A 521 6.79 21.71 -9.52
C SER A 521 6.10 20.89 -8.44
N ASP A 522 5.98 19.58 -8.64
CA ASP A 522 5.37 18.65 -7.69
C ASP A 522 6.11 18.62 -6.35
N PHE A 523 7.45 18.67 -6.40
CA PHE A 523 8.26 18.78 -5.19
C PHE A 523 7.94 20.06 -4.40
N VAL A 524 7.95 21.20 -5.06
CA VAL A 524 7.70 22.50 -4.41
C VAL A 524 6.30 22.55 -3.80
N LEU A 525 5.30 22.05 -4.52
CA LEU A 525 3.91 21.99 -4.06
C LEU A 525 3.77 21.09 -2.84
N GLN A 526 4.40 19.91 -2.83
CA GLN A 526 4.37 18.97 -1.70
C GLN A 526 5.08 19.55 -0.46
N VAL A 527 6.22 20.25 -0.62
CA VAL A 527 6.88 20.94 0.49
C VAL A 527 5.93 21.94 1.16
N TYR A 528 5.31 22.82 0.37
CA TYR A 528 4.43 23.84 0.94
C TYR A 528 3.14 23.25 1.51
N ARG A 529 2.56 22.24 0.84
CA ARG A 529 1.42 21.47 1.31
C ARG A 529 1.69 20.87 2.69
N ASP A 530 2.81 20.17 2.85
CA ASP A 530 3.15 19.46 4.06
C ASP A 530 3.41 20.41 5.24
N TYR A 531 3.99 21.56 4.97
CA TYR A 531 4.12 22.62 5.96
C TYR A 531 2.75 23.13 6.43
N LEU A 532 1.89 23.53 5.48
CA LEU A 532 0.58 24.12 5.81
C LEU A 532 -0.34 23.13 6.51
N LEU A 533 -0.44 21.89 5.99
CA LEU A 533 -1.38 20.88 6.49
C LEU A 533 -0.97 20.29 7.83
N THR A 534 0.28 20.49 8.24
CA THR A 534 0.78 20.06 9.56
C THR A 534 0.81 21.19 10.60
N GLY A 535 0.06 22.27 10.35
CA GLY A 535 -0.14 23.36 11.31
C GLY A 535 0.74 24.60 11.10
N ALA A 536 1.49 24.68 9.99
CA ALA A 536 2.29 25.85 9.60
C ALA A 536 3.30 26.35 10.66
N THR A 537 3.90 25.42 11.40
CA THR A 537 4.83 25.73 12.50
C THR A 537 6.26 25.24 12.29
N ASP A 538 6.44 24.27 11.41
CA ASP A 538 7.73 23.59 11.17
C ASP A 538 8.56 24.36 10.12
N VAL A 539 9.08 25.53 10.52
CA VAL A 539 9.89 26.38 9.62
C VAL A 539 11.23 25.72 9.28
N GLU A 540 11.74 24.84 10.15
CA GLU A 540 12.96 24.08 9.90
C GLU A 540 12.79 23.15 8.68
N PHE A 541 11.64 22.49 8.57
CA PHE A 541 11.31 21.68 7.39
C PHE A 541 11.35 22.49 6.08
N LEU A 542 10.82 23.71 6.08
CA LEU A 542 10.92 24.59 4.92
C LEU A 542 12.38 24.98 4.62
N ALA A 543 13.16 25.26 5.66
CA ALA A 543 14.56 25.62 5.51
C ALA A 543 15.40 24.45 4.96
N ASP A 544 15.13 23.21 5.39
CA ASP A 544 15.77 21.99 4.88
C ASP A 544 15.53 21.77 3.38
N CYS A 545 14.38 22.23 2.87
CA CYS A 545 13.99 22.03 1.47
C CYS A 545 14.29 23.25 0.56
N TRP A 546 14.62 24.42 1.12
CA TRP A 546 14.69 25.67 0.36
C TRP A 546 15.72 25.65 -0.78
N ASP A 547 16.92 25.17 -0.53
CA ASP A 547 17.99 25.17 -1.55
C ASP A 547 17.61 24.22 -2.71
N ALA A 548 16.98 23.10 -2.42
CA ALA A 548 16.45 22.18 -3.42
C ALA A 548 15.29 22.79 -4.23
N ILE A 549 14.41 23.58 -3.60
CA ILE A 549 13.35 24.33 -4.28
C ILE A 549 13.98 25.32 -5.28
N ALA A 550 14.97 26.09 -4.85
CA ALA A 550 15.64 27.07 -5.71
C ALA A 550 16.34 26.38 -6.89
N GLU A 551 17.04 25.28 -6.64
CA GLU A 551 17.78 24.53 -7.66
C GLU A 551 16.84 23.88 -8.69
N THR A 552 15.75 23.24 -8.25
CA THR A 552 14.85 22.57 -9.19
C THR A 552 14.01 23.54 -10.02
N LEU A 553 13.61 24.69 -9.47
CA LEU A 553 12.90 25.71 -10.26
C LEU A 553 13.81 26.33 -11.30
N LEU A 554 15.09 26.56 -10.97
CA LEU A 554 16.09 27.03 -11.94
C LEU A 554 16.35 25.97 -13.03
N TYR A 555 16.36 24.68 -12.64
CA TYR A 555 16.48 23.57 -13.58
C TYR A 555 15.28 23.51 -14.54
N LEU A 556 14.05 23.62 -14.06
CA LEU A 556 12.86 23.64 -14.91
C LEU A 556 12.84 24.85 -15.86
N LYS A 557 13.30 26.01 -15.40
CA LYS A 557 13.32 27.23 -16.23
C LYS A 557 14.15 27.11 -17.50
N GLN A 558 15.11 26.17 -17.56
CA GLN A 558 15.89 25.92 -18.79
C GLN A 558 15.03 25.41 -19.97
N PHE A 559 13.85 24.84 -19.66
CA PHE A 559 12.92 24.34 -20.67
C PHE A 559 11.91 25.40 -21.16
N ASP A 560 11.97 26.61 -20.66
CA ASP A 560 11.30 27.77 -21.22
C ASP A 560 12.17 28.30 -22.38
N LEU A 561 11.96 27.70 -23.55
CA LEU A 561 12.86 27.88 -24.73
C LEU A 561 12.64 29.19 -25.48
N ASP A 562 11.41 29.71 -25.44
CA ASP A 562 11.06 30.99 -26.10
C ASP A 562 11.07 32.18 -25.13
N ASN A 563 11.35 31.92 -23.84
CA ASN A 563 11.39 32.89 -22.74
C ASN A 563 10.04 33.57 -22.47
N ASP A 564 8.94 32.87 -22.67
CA ASP A 564 7.60 33.36 -22.40
C ASP A 564 7.18 33.18 -20.90
N GLY A 565 7.98 32.46 -20.12
CA GLY A 565 7.82 32.29 -18.68
C GLY A 565 7.34 30.89 -18.25
N ILE A 566 6.97 29.99 -19.18
CA ILE A 566 6.50 28.64 -18.89
C ILE A 566 7.41 27.60 -19.55
N PRO A 567 7.90 26.60 -18.83
CA PRO A 567 8.61 25.48 -19.44
C PRO A 567 7.75 24.71 -20.44
N GLU A 568 8.29 24.43 -21.63
CA GLU A 568 7.59 23.70 -22.68
C GLU A 568 7.82 22.21 -22.62
N ASN A 569 6.77 21.44 -22.93
CA ASN A 569 6.85 20.03 -23.24
C ASN A 569 7.41 19.78 -24.62
N SER A 570 8.17 18.72 -24.81
CA SER A 570 9.02 18.51 -25.99
C SER A 570 8.38 17.63 -27.09
N GLY A 571 7.17 17.15 -26.90
CA GLY A 571 6.55 16.16 -27.78
C GLY A 571 7.00 14.72 -27.52
N ALA A 572 7.89 14.51 -26.55
CA ALA A 572 8.14 13.23 -25.93
C ALA A 572 7.29 13.13 -24.64
N PRO A 573 6.97 11.93 -24.14
CA PRO A 573 6.37 11.81 -22.83
C PRO A 573 7.36 12.34 -21.77
N ASP A 574 7.00 13.43 -21.11
CA ASP A 574 7.85 14.15 -20.17
C ASP A 574 7.08 14.70 -18.96
N GLN A 575 6.12 13.90 -18.47
CA GLN A 575 5.28 14.17 -17.29
C GLN A 575 4.57 12.87 -16.83
N THR A 576 3.81 12.88 -15.74
CA THR A 576 3.18 11.70 -15.10
C THR A 576 2.35 10.79 -16.04
N PHE A 577 1.81 11.34 -17.14
CA PHE A 577 1.12 10.55 -18.18
C PHE A 577 2.15 10.11 -19.24
N ASP A 578 3.09 9.29 -18.86
CA ASP A 578 4.33 8.92 -19.53
C ASP A 578 4.21 8.22 -20.92
N ASP A 579 3.00 8.07 -21.44
CA ASP A 579 2.67 7.67 -22.81
C ASP A 579 2.06 8.82 -23.62
N TRP A 580 1.83 9.97 -22.99
CA TRP A 580 1.14 11.12 -23.61
C TRP A 580 2.11 12.22 -24.02
N ARG A 581 2.14 12.53 -25.29
CA ARG A 581 3.10 13.48 -25.90
C ARG A 581 2.54 14.88 -25.92
N LEU A 582 2.85 15.68 -24.91
CA LEU A 582 2.50 17.09 -24.87
C LEU A 582 3.52 17.93 -25.65
N GLN A 583 3.08 19.03 -26.26
CA GLN A 583 3.94 19.90 -27.08
C GLN A 583 3.73 21.39 -26.75
N GLY A 584 4.84 22.12 -26.54
CA GLY A 584 4.79 23.52 -26.14
C GLY A 584 4.27 23.69 -24.72
N VAL A 585 3.56 24.76 -24.43
CA VAL A 585 2.94 25.01 -23.13
C VAL A 585 1.76 24.06 -22.96
N SER A 586 1.75 23.26 -21.90
CA SER A 586 0.63 22.35 -21.57
C SER A 586 -0.19 22.85 -20.39
N ALA A 587 -1.47 22.51 -20.37
CA ALA A 587 -2.34 22.90 -19.29
C ALA A 587 -1.92 22.28 -17.94
N TYR A 588 -1.53 20.99 -17.96
CA TYR A 588 -1.09 20.26 -16.77
C TYR A 588 0.22 20.84 -16.22
N CYS A 589 1.33 20.75 -16.94
CA CYS A 589 2.63 21.20 -16.45
C CYS A 589 2.70 22.71 -16.23
N GLY A 590 2.09 23.52 -17.12
CA GLY A 590 2.03 24.97 -16.97
C GLY A 590 1.25 25.42 -15.76
N GLY A 591 0.14 24.74 -15.46
CA GLY A 591 -0.65 24.98 -14.24
C GLY A 591 0.12 24.66 -12.97
N LEU A 592 0.82 23.52 -12.93
CA LEU A 592 1.70 23.11 -11.82
C LEU A 592 2.86 24.10 -11.63
N TRP A 593 3.49 24.55 -12.71
CA TRP A 593 4.55 25.55 -12.66
C TRP A 593 4.10 26.86 -12.00
N ILE A 594 2.95 27.40 -12.39
CA ILE A 594 2.41 28.63 -11.82
C ILE A 594 2.14 28.46 -10.31
N ALA A 595 1.51 27.36 -9.93
CA ALA A 595 1.22 27.05 -8.52
C ALA A 595 2.50 26.83 -7.70
N ALA A 596 3.54 26.23 -8.31
CA ALA A 596 4.84 26.02 -7.68
C ALA A 596 5.59 27.36 -7.47
N LEU A 597 5.53 28.30 -8.42
CA LEU A 597 6.09 29.64 -8.26
C LEU A 597 5.42 30.40 -7.10
N GLU A 598 4.09 30.34 -6.99
CA GLU A 598 3.37 30.92 -5.85
C GLU A 598 3.79 30.30 -4.52
N SER A 599 3.95 28.97 -4.50
CA SER A 599 4.42 28.25 -3.32
C SER A 599 5.83 28.66 -2.93
N ALA A 600 6.74 28.76 -3.89
CA ALA A 600 8.12 29.20 -3.66
C ALA A 600 8.19 30.64 -3.13
N ILE A 601 7.35 31.54 -3.66
CA ILE A 601 7.22 32.90 -3.15
C ILE A 601 6.72 32.91 -1.70
N ALA A 602 5.71 32.11 -1.40
CA ALA A 602 5.17 32.01 -0.05
C ALA A 602 6.20 31.44 0.94
N ILE A 603 6.93 30.37 0.55
CA ILE A 603 8.01 29.79 1.37
C ILE A 603 9.14 30.79 1.58
N GLY A 604 9.59 31.45 0.47
CA GLY A 604 10.67 32.45 0.54
C GLY A 604 10.34 33.61 1.49
N ASN A 605 9.11 34.10 1.47
CA ASN A 605 8.65 35.14 2.39
C ASN A 605 8.64 34.65 3.87
N ILE A 606 8.29 33.39 4.14
CA ILE A 606 8.34 32.79 5.49
C ILE A 606 9.79 32.70 5.97
N LEU A 607 10.72 32.35 5.07
CA LEU A 607 12.13 32.17 5.39
C LEU A 607 12.99 33.43 5.25
N ASP A 608 12.40 34.58 4.91
CA ASP A 608 13.12 35.82 4.60
C ASP A 608 14.19 35.61 3.49
N ARG A 609 13.80 34.94 2.40
CA ARG A 609 14.63 34.66 1.22
C ARG A 609 14.21 35.51 0.03
N PRO A 610 15.14 35.83 -0.92
CA PRO A 610 14.81 36.58 -2.13
C PRO A 610 13.79 35.84 -3.01
N VAL A 611 12.73 36.51 -3.46
CA VAL A 611 11.64 35.94 -4.28
C VAL A 611 11.39 36.67 -5.59
N GLU A 612 12.11 37.74 -5.85
CA GLU A 612 11.91 38.65 -7.00
C GLU A 612 12.03 37.93 -8.33
N LEU A 613 12.90 36.92 -8.42
CA LEU A 613 13.06 36.09 -9.61
C LEU A 613 11.79 35.32 -9.92
N TYR A 614 11.23 34.67 -8.93
CA TYR A 614 9.99 33.88 -9.04
C TYR A 614 8.80 34.78 -9.37
N GLN A 615 8.72 35.98 -8.76
CA GLN A 615 7.69 36.96 -9.07
C GLN A 615 7.76 37.42 -10.53
N SER A 616 8.98 37.57 -11.06
CA SER A 616 9.19 37.97 -12.49
C SER A 616 8.70 36.87 -13.42
N TRP A 617 9.04 35.61 -13.17
CA TRP A 617 8.57 34.47 -13.98
C TRP A 617 7.07 34.33 -13.92
N LEU A 618 6.50 34.39 -12.72
CA LEU A 618 5.07 34.28 -12.48
C LEU A 618 4.25 35.33 -13.23
N GLY A 619 4.75 36.59 -13.26
CA GLY A 619 4.09 37.70 -13.95
C GLY A 619 3.94 37.48 -15.46
N GLN A 620 4.86 36.73 -16.07
CA GLN A 620 4.78 36.32 -17.48
C GLN A 620 3.88 35.10 -17.65
N SER A 621 4.11 34.06 -16.84
CA SER A 621 3.48 32.75 -16.97
C SER A 621 1.95 32.79 -17.02
N ARG A 622 1.29 33.58 -16.15
CA ARG A 622 -0.19 33.61 -16.09
C ARG A 622 -0.83 34.11 -17.39
N ASN A 623 -0.26 35.15 -17.99
CA ASN A 623 -0.78 35.70 -19.23
C ASN A 623 -0.61 34.69 -20.37
N ILE A 624 0.57 34.08 -20.47
CA ILE A 624 0.88 33.07 -21.49
C ILE A 624 -0.01 31.84 -21.34
N TYR A 625 -0.21 31.33 -20.11
CA TYR A 625 -1.11 30.21 -19.85
C TYR A 625 -2.52 30.49 -20.38
N GLN A 626 -3.07 31.68 -20.06
CA GLN A 626 -4.38 32.11 -20.54
C GLN A 626 -4.43 32.27 -22.04
N ASP A 627 -3.47 32.96 -22.62
CA ASP A 627 -3.50 33.33 -24.04
C ASP A 627 -3.27 32.13 -24.96
N LYS A 628 -2.33 31.23 -24.62
CA LYS A 628 -2.00 30.05 -25.43
C LYS A 628 -3.01 28.91 -25.28
N LEU A 629 -3.63 28.74 -24.11
CA LEU A 629 -4.39 27.51 -23.80
C LEU A 629 -5.91 27.70 -23.78
N TRP A 630 -6.41 28.86 -23.41
CA TRP A 630 -7.86 29.07 -23.32
C TRP A 630 -8.53 29.08 -24.72
N ASN A 631 -9.48 28.16 -24.94
CA ASN A 631 -10.17 28.05 -26.23
C ASN A 631 -11.59 28.63 -26.23
N GLY A 632 -12.00 29.29 -25.14
CA GLY A 632 -13.33 29.85 -24.95
C GLY A 632 -14.28 28.96 -24.15
N THR A 633 -13.91 27.69 -23.87
CA THR A 633 -14.73 26.73 -23.12
C THR A 633 -13.92 25.96 -22.10
N TYR A 634 -12.74 25.49 -22.46
CA TYR A 634 -11.81 24.76 -21.58
C TYR A 634 -10.36 25.06 -21.98
N TYR A 635 -9.40 24.67 -21.13
CA TYR A 635 -7.98 24.79 -21.49
C TYR A 635 -7.59 23.67 -22.44
N ARG A 636 -6.93 24.00 -23.55
CA ARG A 636 -6.39 23.02 -24.49
C ARG A 636 -5.40 22.11 -23.77
N LEU A 637 -5.24 20.89 -24.26
CA LEU A 637 -4.23 19.96 -23.77
C LEU A 637 -2.84 20.62 -23.73
N ASP A 638 -2.47 21.22 -24.87
CA ASP A 638 -1.26 21.97 -25.04
C ASP A 638 -1.40 23.04 -26.19
N SER A 639 -0.35 23.84 -26.37
CA SER A 639 -0.38 24.94 -27.35
C SER A 639 -0.13 24.49 -28.80
N ASP A 640 0.60 23.37 -29.03
CA ASP A 640 1.22 23.09 -30.32
C ASP A 640 0.78 21.78 -30.98
N SER A 641 0.22 20.82 -30.25
CA SER A 641 -0.24 19.54 -30.82
C SER A 641 -1.49 19.70 -31.71
N GLY A 642 -2.30 20.70 -31.44
CA GLY A 642 -3.59 20.88 -32.12
C GLY A 642 -4.67 19.90 -31.67
N SER A 643 -4.43 19.10 -30.61
CA SER A 643 -5.38 18.19 -30.03
C SER A 643 -6.57 18.93 -29.40
N ASP A 644 -7.77 18.38 -29.57
CA ASP A 644 -9.01 18.88 -28.96
C ASP A 644 -9.40 18.07 -27.72
N ILE A 645 -8.49 17.23 -27.20
CA ILE A 645 -8.74 16.42 -26.01
C ILE A 645 -9.02 17.32 -24.80
N VAL A 646 -10.03 16.92 -24.04
CA VAL A 646 -10.30 17.39 -22.68
C VAL A 646 -9.55 16.43 -21.75
N MET A 647 -8.50 16.90 -21.09
CA MET A 647 -7.71 16.13 -20.13
C MET A 647 -8.36 16.25 -18.74
N ALA A 648 -8.58 15.14 -18.08
CA ALA A 648 -9.26 15.11 -16.76
C ALA A 648 -8.48 15.90 -15.70
N ASP A 649 -7.17 15.87 -15.77
CA ASP A 649 -6.27 16.46 -14.77
C ASP A 649 -5.61 17.77 -15.18
N GLN A 650 -6.09 18.42 -16.25
CA GLN A 650 -5.49 19.66 -16.79
C GLN A 650 -5.44 20.81 -15.77
N LEU A 651 -6.22 20.75 -14.71
CA LEU A 651 -6.29 21.79 -13.68
C LEU A 651 -5.66 21.37 -12.34
N CYS A 652 -4.73 20.40 -12.33
CA CYS A 652 -4.07 19.95 -11.09
C CYS A 652 -3.36 21.11 -10.36
N GLY A 653 -2.67 21.99 -11.10
CA GLY A 653 -2.05 23.19 -10.51
C GLY A 653 -3.07 24.13 -9.84
N GLN A 654 -4.24 24.32 -10.43
CA GLN A 654 -5.32 25.13 -9.85
C GLN A 654 -5.91 24.48 -8.59
N PHE A 655 -6.07 23.15 -8.59
CA PHE A 655 -6.47 22.38 -7.39
C PHE A 655 -5.50 22.66 -6.24
N TYR A 656 -4.20 22.55 -6.50
CA TYR A 656 -3.17 22.82 -5.49
C TYR A 656 -3.15 24.28 -5.03
N ALA A 657 -3.22 25.23 -5.95
CA ALA A 657 -3.27 26.64 -5.59
C ALA A 657 -4.42 26.93 -4.62
N LYS A 658 -5.60 26.40 -4.90
CA LYS A 658 -6.79 26.56 -4.06
C LYS A 658 -6.64 25.81 -2.72
N LEU A 659 -6.10 24.59 -2.73
CA LEU A 659 -5.84 23.80 -1.52
C LEU A 659 -4.89 24.51 -0.55
N LEU A 660 -3.90 25.23 -1.09
CA LEU A 660 -2.84 25.91 -0.36
C LEU A 660 -3.16 27.38 -0.05
N ASN A 661 -4.36 27.84 -0.37
CA ASN A 661 -4.77 29.26 -0.25
C ASN A 661 -3.84 30.24 -0.99
N LEU A 662 -3.34 29.82 -2.13
CA LEU A 662 -2.55 30.63 -3.04
C LEU A 662 -3.45 31.36 -4.05
N PRO A 663 -2.94 32.40 -4.72
CA PRO A 663 -3.64 33.03 -5.83
C PRO A 663 -3.98 32.03 -6.94
N ASP A 664 -5.14 32.17 -7.57
CA ASP A 664 -5.61 31.29 -8.63
C ASP A 664 -4.62 31.24 -9.81
N VAL A 665 -4.42 30.06 -10.39
CA VAL A 665 -3.61 29.87 -11.62
C VAL A 665 -4.29 30.57 -12.81
N ALA A 666 -5.61 30.48 -12.88
CA ALA A 666 -6.43 30.95 -14.00
C ALA A 666 -7.68 31.67 -13.51
N PRO A 667 -8.36 32.49 -14.36
CA PRO A 667 -9.62 33.12 -13.99
C PRO A 667 -10.68 32.10 -13.58
N ILE A 668 -11.38 32.38 -12.50
CA ILE A 668 -12.30 31.43 -11.86
C ILE A 668 -13.41 30.96 -12.80
N GLU A 669 -13.93 31.86 -13.63
CA GLU A 669 -14.94 31.53 -14.63
C GLU A 669 -14.45 30.56 -15.71
N CYS A 670 -13.15 30.62 -16.06
CA CYS A 670 -12.52 29.69 -16.98
C CYS A 670 -12.31 28.31 -16.30
N VAL A 671 -11.96 28.32 -15.02
CA VAL A 671 -11.81 27.11 -14.20
C VAL A 671 -13.14 26.38 -14.09
N GLU A 672 -14.23 27.07 -13.74
CA GLU A 672 -15.59 26.51 -13.64
C GLU A 672 -16.07 25.94 -14.99
N SER A 673 -15.85 26.67 -16.08
CA SER A 673 -16.20 26.19 -17.43
C SER A 673 -15.42 24.93 -17.79
N THR A 674 -14.11 24.89 -17.48
CA THR A 674 -13.26 23.74 -17.75
C THR A 674 -13.68 22.52 -16.93
N LEU A 675 -13.95 22.68 -15.62
CA LEU A 675 -14.39 21.57 -14.78
C LEU A 675 -15.72 20.98 -15.22
N ASN A 676 -16.67 21.82 -15.63
CA ASN A 676 -17.93 21.35 -16.21
C ASN A 676 -17.67 20.54 -17.49
N THR A 677 -16.76 21.00 -18.33
CA THR A 677 -16.38 20.30 -19.57
C THR A 677 -15.68 18.97 -19.28
N ILE A 678 -14.76 18.93 -18.31
CA ILE A 678 -14.09 17.70 -17.85
C ILE A 678 -15.11 16.68 -17.36
N TYR A 679 -16.00 17.09 -16.46
CA TYR A 679 -17.02 16.19 -15.92
C TYR A 679 -17.95 15.64 -17.01
N ASP A 680 -18.41 16.51 -17.90
CA ASP A 680 -19.30 16.12 -19.00
C ASP A 680 -18.60 15.19 -20.02
N ALA A 681 -17.39 15.53 -20.48
CA ALA A 681 -16.68 14.77 -21.49
C ALA A 681 -16.05 13.50 -20.93
N CYS A 682 -15.19 13.62 -19.89
CA CYS A 682 -14.38 12.53 -19.40
C CYS A 682 -15.17 11.54 -18.54
N PHE A 683 -16.22 11.99 -17.85
CA PHE A 683 -17.04 11.12 -17.02
C PHE A 683 -18.38 10.76 -17.71
N VAL A 684 -19.25 11.71 -17.97
CA VAL A 684 -20.62 11.43 -18.43
C VAL A 684 -20.62 10.81 -19.83
N LYS A 685 -20.08 11.53 -20.81
CA LYS A 685 -20.10 11.11 -22.21
C LYS A 685 -19.20 9.91 -22.50
N PHE A 686 -18.03 9.84 -21.84
CA PHE A 686 -17.14 8.70 -21.94
C PHE A 686 -17.84 7.39 -21.55
N ASN A 687 -18.43 7.33 -20.36
CA ASN A 687 -19.13 6.11 -19.90
C ASN A 687 -20.31 5.74 -20.80
N GLN A 688 -21.03 6.73 -21.35
CA GLN A 688 -22.09 6.50 -22.32
C GLN A 688 -21.54 5.90 -23.64
N LYS A 689 -20.44 6.46 -24.16
CA LYS A 689 -19.77 5.97 -25.40
C LYS A 689 -19.21 4.57 -25.24
N MET A 690 -18.65 4.26 -24.08
CA MET A 690 -18.16 2.92 -23.77
C MET A 690 -19.26 1.91 -23.51
N GLY A 691 -20.51 2.33 -23.34
CA GLY A 691 -21.65 1.46 -23.13
C GLY A 691 -21.58 0.64 -21.86
N VAL A 692 -20.91 1.16 -20.81
CA VAL A 692 -20.83 0.49 -19.51
C VAL A 692 -22.16 0.62 -18.75
N GLU A 693 -22.60 -0.46 -18.11
CA GLU A 693 -23.85 -0.48 -17.34
C GLU A 693 -23.77 0.43 -16.11
N THR A 694 -22.61 0.46 -15.47
CA THR A 694 -22.29 1.31 -14.31
C THR A 694 -21.05 2.14 -14.65
N ALA A 695 -21.08 3.43 -14.35
CA ALA A 695 -19.94 4.30 -14.58
C ALA A 695 -18.68 3.77 -13.86
N ILE A 696 -17.55 3.81 -14.55
CA ILE A 696 -16.29 3.29 -14.03
C ILE A 696 -15.35 4.40 -13.49
N GLY A 697 -15.67 5.66 -13.74
CA GLY A 697 -14.86 6.83 -13.44
C GLY A 697 -14.68 7.71 -14.67
N ALA A 698 -13.89 8.76 -14.56
CA ALA A 698 -13.49 9.65 -15.64
C ALA A 698 -12.24 9.11 -16.35
N ALA A 699 -12.30 9.01 -17.68
CA ALA A 699 -11.10 8.74 -18.48
C ALA A 699 -10.09 9.90 -18.39
N ASN A 700 -8.80 9.60 -18.50
CA ASN A 700 -7.76 10.63 -18.42
C ASN A 700 -7.88 11.67 -19.54
N GLY A 701 -8.37 11.29 -20.73
CA GLY A 701 -8.58 12.26 -21.80
C GLY A 701 -9.39 11.74 -22.97
N VAL A 702 -10.41 12.52 -23.33
CA VAL A 702 -11.29 12.26 -24.47
C VAL A 702 -11.65 13.57 -25.17
N ARG A 703 -12.19 13.47 -26.38
CA ARG A 703 -12.78 14.63 -27.04
C ARG A 703 -14.00 15.18 -26.30
N PRO A 704 -14.42 16.42 -26.55
CA PRO A 704 -15.59 17.01 -25.89
C PRO A 704 -16.89 16.22 -26.01
N ASP A 705 -17.00 15.33 -27.01
CA ASP A 705 -18.14 14.43 -27.19
C ASP A 705 -17.97 13.07 -26.48
N GLY A 706 -16.90 12.88 -25.70
CA GLY A 706 -16.58 11.64 -25.01
C GLY A 706 -15.93 10.56 -25.88
N SER A 707 -15.64 10.83 -27.16
CA SER A 707 -14.99 9.89 -28.06
C SER A 707 -13.46 9.91 -27.88
N PRO A 708 -12.78 8.77 -28.10
CA PRO A 708 -11.32 8.74 -28.11
C PRO A 708 -10.74 9.50 -29.32
N GLU A 709 -9.64 10.19 -29.16
CA GLU A 709 -8.86 10.70 -30.29
C GLU A 709 -8.17 9.54 -31.00
N ASN A 710 -7.53 8.65 -30.25
CA ASN A 710 -6.96 7.41 -30.71
C ASN A 710 -7.58 6.23 -29.94
N PRO A 711 -8.39 5.37 -30.59
CA PRO A 711 -9.01 4.21 -29.94
C PRO A 711 -8.03 3.15 -29.41
N LYS A 712 -6.77 3.25 -29.79
CA LYS A 712 -5.69 2.34 -29.34
C LYS A 712 -4.78 2.98 -28.29
N ALA A 713 -5.07 4.20 -27.86
CA ALA A 713 -4.29 4.85 -26.83
C ALA A 713 -4.41 4.12 -25.49
N THR A 714 -3.33 4.08 -24.74
CA THR A 714 -3.30 3.47 -23.40
C THR A 714 -3.80 4.45 -22.36
N HIS A 715 -2.99 5.42 -21.98
CA HIS A 715 -3.25 6.32 -20.86
C HIS A 715 -4.49 7.22 -21.04
N PRO A 716 -4.77 7.79 -22.21
CA PRO A 716 -5.95 8.64 -22.37
C PRO A 716 -7.27 7.92 -22.06
N LEU A 717 -7.40 6.64 -22.42
CA LEU A 717 -8.63 5.87 -22.29
C LEU A 717 -8.73 5.07 -20.99
N GLU A 718 -7.73 5.16 -20.14
CA GLU A 718 -7.76 4.58 -18.80
C GLU A 718 -8.46 5.51 -17.80
N VAL A 719 -9.07 4.90 -16.81
CA VAL A 719 -9.55 5.56 -15.60
C VAL A 719 -8.50 5.33 -14.53
N TRP A 720 -7.73 6.35 -14.21
CA TRP A 720 -6.72 6.27 -13.15
C TRP A 720 -7.36 6.57 -11.80
N THR A 721 -7.31 5.59 -10.91
CA THR A 721 -8.08 5.61 -9.66
C THR A 721 -7.73 6.81 -8.78
N GLY A 722 -6.44 7.09 -8.58
CA GLY A 722 -6.00 8.23 -7.77
C GLY A 722 -6.22 9.59 -8.42
N ILE A 723 -6.08 9.72 -9.74
CA ILE A 723 -6.43 10.95 -10.48
C ILE A 723 -7.90 11.27 -10.32
N ASN A 724 -8.78 10.26 -10.39
CA ASN A 724 -10.21 10.43 -10.18
C ASN A 724 -10.54 10.94 -8.77
N PHE A 725 -9.83 10.46 -7.74
CA PHE A 725 -10.01 10.99 -6.37
C PHE A 725 -9.49 12.42 -6.24
N GLY A 726 -8.37 12.77 -6.90
CA GLY A 726 -7.86 14.13 -6.99
C GLY A 726 -8.86 15.08 -7.68
N LEU A 727 -9.39 14.67 -8.82
CA LEU A 727 -10.44 15.40 -9.54
C LEU A 727 -11.70 15.57 -8.69
N ALA A 728 -12.13 14.52 -7.96
CA ALA A 728 -13.26 14.60 -7.05
C ALA A 728 -13.03 15.59 -5.92
N ALA A 729 -11.83 15.61 -5.33
CA ALA A 729 -11.45 16.61 -4.32
C ALA A 729 -11.53 18.03 -4.88
N PHE A 730 -11.08 18.24 -6.12
CA PHE A 730 -11.15 19.53 -6.77
C PHE A 730 -12.60 19.95 -7.13
N LEU A 731 -13.41 19.05 -7.66
CA LEU A 731 -14.83 19.29 -7.87
C LEU A 731 -15.52 19.71 -6.56
N MET A 732 -15.16 19.08 -5.44
CA MET A 732 -15.69 19.44 -4.14
C MET A 732 -15.25 20.84 -3.68
N GLN A 733 -13.98 21.23 -3.90
CA GLN A 733 -13.51 22.60 -3.62
C GLN A 733 -14.26 23.66 -4.42
N MET A 734 -14.70 23.30 -5.63
CA MET A 734 -15.44 24.17 -6.54
C MET A 734 -16.97 24.04 -6.39
N GLU A 735 -17.43 23.56 -5.24
CA GLU A 735 -18.85 23.42 -4.87
C GLU A 735 -19.66 22.45 -5.76
N MET A 736 -19.01 21.67 -6.63
CA MET A 736 -19.62 20.62 -7.45
C MET A 736 -19.73 19.29 -6.65
N THR A 737 -20.26 19.38 -5.44
CA THR A 737 -20.30 18.29 -4.45
C THR A 737 -21.03 17.03 -4.94
N PRO A 738 -22.20 17.11 -5.59
CA PRO A 738 -22.86 15.92 -6.10
C PRO A 738 -22.01 15.17 -7.14
N GLN A 739 -21.34 15.92 -8.03
CA GLN A 739 -20.46 15.39 -9.05
C GLN A 739 -19.24 14.71 -8.42
N ALA A 740 -18.64 15.33 -7.39
CA ALA A 740 -17.51 14.79 -6.64
C ALA A 740 -17.86 13.42 -6.00
N TRP A 741 -19.02 13.34 -5.33
CA TRP A 741 -19.47 12.09 -4.73
C TRP A 741 -19.78 11.02 -5.76
N THR A 742 -20.48 11.37 -6.85
CA THR A 742 -20.79 10.42 -7.93
C THR A 742 -19.52 9.84 -8.55
N LEU A 743 -18.53 10.69 -8.82
CA LEU A 743 -17.24 10.25 -9.36
C LEU A 743 -16.49 9.33 -8.39
N THR A 744 -16.37 9.73 -7.12
CA THR A 744 -15.70 8.93 -6.09
C THR A 744 -16.35 7.56 -5.92
N GLU A 745 -17.70 7.54 -5.79
CA GLU A 745 -18.47 6.31 -5.60
C GLU A 745 -18.28 5.34 -6.79
N SER A 746 -18.29 5.87 -8.02
CA SER A 746 -18.15 5.03 -9.20
C SER A 746 -16.84 4.25 -9.20
N VAL A 747 -15.73 4.90 -8.86
CA VAL A 747 -14.40 4.26 -8.78
C VAL A 747 -14.35 3.25 -7.62
N VAL A 748 -14.82 3.63 -6.42
CA VAL A 748 -14.83 2.74 -5.24
C VAL A 748 -15.67 1.49 -5.54
N GLN A 749 -16.82 1.61 -6.17
CA GLN A 749 -17.65 0.47 -6.55
C GLN A 749 -16.91 -0.49 -7.48
N GLN A 750 -16.16 0.01 -8.48
CA GLN A 750 -15.38 -0.85 -9.37
C GLN A 750 -14.32 -1.65 -8.61
N ILE A 751 -13.61 -1.01 -7.68
CA ILE A 751 -12.56 -1.66 -6.87
C ILE A 751 -13.17 -2.79 -6.02
N TYR A 752 -14.19 -2.50 -5.24
CA TYR A 752 -14.69 -3.44 -4.23
C TYR A 752 -15.69 -4.48 -4.76
N SER A 753 -16.25 -4.29 -5.95
CA SER A 753 -17.17 -5.25 -6.58
C SER A 753 -16.51 -6.21 -7.56
N ASN A 754 -15.29 -5.92 -8.03
CA ASN A 754 -14.66 -6.67 -9.13
C ASN A 754 -13.32 -7.33 -8.76
N GLY A 755 -13.08 -7.59 -7.47
CA GLY A 755 -11.90 -8.30 -7.01
C GLY A 755 -10.61 -7.48 -6.98
N LEU A 756 -10.72 -6.15 -6.85
CA LEU A 756 -9.58 -5.23 -6.76
C LEU A 756 -9.34 -4.70 -5.33
N GLN A 757 -10.13 -5.12 -4.34
CA GLN A 757 -9.92 -4.74 -2.94
C GLN A 757 -8.55 -5.19 -2.43
N PHE A 758 -7.88 -4.34 -1.66
CA PHE A 758 -6.50 -4.55 -1.17
C PHE A 758 -5.46 -4.85 -2.25
N ARG A 759 -5.79 -4.50 -3.50
CA ARG A 759 -4.89 -4.46 -4.65
C ARG A 759 -5.29 -3.38 -5.65
N THR A 760 -5.79 -2.26 -5.16
CA THR A 760 -6.27 -1.14 -5.98
C THR A 760 -5.23 -0.77 -7.03
N PRO A 761 -5.60 -0.79 -8.33
CA PRO A 761 -4.65 -0.55 -9.40
C PRO A 761 -4.49 0.92 -9.70
N GLU A 762 -3.44 1.27 -10.44
CA GLU A 762 -3.33 2.55 -11.10
C GLU A 762 -4.53 2.81 -12.00
N ALA A 763 -4.79 1.88 -12.91
CA ALA A 763 -5.72 2.04 -14.01
C ALA A 763 -6.72 0.90 -14.12
N ILE A 764 -7.97 1.28 -14.41
CA ILE A 764 -9.02 0.37 -14.87
C ILE A 764 -9.54 0.80 -16.23
N THR A 765 -10.16 -0.12 -16.97
CA THR A 765 -10.73 0.14 -18.30
C THR A 765 -12.18 -0.30 -18.42
N ALA A 766 -12.89 0.25 -19.39
CA ALA A 766 -14.25 -0.17 -19.73
C ALA A 766 -14.37 -1.64 -20.20
N ALA A 767 -13.26 -2.28 -20.54
CA ALA A 767 -13.22 -3.68 -20.89
C ALA A 767 -13.16 -4.63 -19.67
N GLY A 768 -13.17 -4.11 -18.45
CA GLY A 768 -13.03 -4.91 -17.24
C GLY A 768 -11.60 -5.41 -17.00
N THR A 769 -10.62 -4.62 -17.42
CA THR A 769 -9.20 -4.91 -17.17
C THR A 769 -8.56 -3.87 -16.28
N PHE A 770 -7.42 -4.23 -15.67
CA PHE A 770 -6.64 -3.33 -14.84
C PHE A 770 -5.15 -3.39 -15.21
N ARG A 771 -4.39 -2.36 -14.78
CA ARG A 771 -2.93 -2.27 -14.90
C ARG A 771 -2.33 -1.78 -13.60
N ALA A 772 -1.18 -2.32 -13.22
CA ALA A 772 -0.40 -1.93 -12.03
C ALA A 772 -1.20 -1.98 -10.72
N SER A 773 -1.34 -3.18 -10.17
CA SER A 773 -2.01 -3.41 -8.87
C SER A 773 -1.15 -2.92 -7.69
N HIS A 774 -1.79 -2.74 -6.53
CA HIS A 774 -1.18 -2.22 -5.30
C HIS A 774 -0.55 -0.83 -5.47
N TYR A 775 -1.26 0.07 -6.14
CA TYR A 775 -0.74 1.37 -6.55
C TYR A 775 -0.88 2.44 -5.47
N LEU A 776 0.22 3.12 -5.16
CA LEU A 776 0.31 4.14 -4.09
C LEU A 776 -0.71 5.28 -4.24
N ARG A 777 -1.03 5.69 -5.46
CA ARG A 777 -1.91 6.83 -5.78
C ARG A 777 -3.34 6.69 -5.25
N ALA A 778 -3.81 5.46 -4.94
CA ALA A 778 -5.16 5.21 -4.44
C ALA A 778 -5.47 5.93 -3.12
N MET A 779 -4.47 6.20 -2.28
CA MET A 779 -4.63 7.01 -1.06
C MET A 779 -5.04 8.47 -1.31
N ALA A 780 -5.11 8.92 -2.57
CA ALA A 780 -5.68 10.23 -2.93
C ALA A 780 -7.14 10.42 -2.48
N ILE A 781 -7.86 9.36 -2.16
CA ILE A 781 -9.19 9.43 -1.55
C ILE A 781 -9.20 10.26 -0.25
N TRP A 782 -8.07 10.34 0.45
CA TRP A 782 -7.90 11.18 1.65
C TRP A 782 -7.92 12.68 1.34
N ALA A 783 -7.59 13.09 0.12
CA ALA A 783 -7.78 14.47 -0.32
C ALA A 783 -9.27 14.86 -0.37
N VAL A 784 -10.15 13.93 -0.74
CA VAL A 784 -11.61 14.16 -0.74
C VAL A 784 -12.10 14.44 0.68
N LEU A 785 -11.66 13.65 1.67
CA LEU A 785 -11.99 13.91 3.09
C LEU A 785 -11.42 15.25 3.55
N LEU A 786 -10.16 15.55 3.25
CA LEU A 786 -9.51 16.81 3.64
C LEU A 786 -10.28 18.02 3.15
N VAL A 787 -10.70 18.00 1.89
CA VAL A 787 -11.49 19.10 1.31
C VAL A 787 -12.89 19.15 1.91
N CYS A 788 -13.53 18.02 2.15
CA CYS A 788 -14.82 17.95 2.83
C CYS A 788 -14.77 18.61 4.22
N ASP A 789 -13.70 18.39 4.97
CA ASP A 789 -13.52 18.93 6.34
C ASP A 789 -13.20 20.44 6.37
N ARG A 790 -12.75 21.01 5.26
CA ARG A 790 -12.41 22.45 5.17
C ARG A 790 -13.57 23.34 4.70
N ARG A 791 -14.65 22.72 4.32
CA ARG A 791 -15.91 23.42 3.92
C ARG A 791 -16.79 23.70 5.14
#